data_078696360193278948633f46e9c819df
#
_entry.id   078696360193278948633f46e9c819df
#
_cell.length_a   1.000
_cell.length_b   1.000
_cell.length_c   1.000
_cell.angle_alpha   90.00
_cell.angle_beta   90.00
_cell.angle_gamma   90.00
#
_symmetry.space_group_name_H-M   'P 1'
#
loop_
_entity.id
_entity.type
_entity.pdbx_description
1 polymer ?
#
loop_
_entity_poly.entity_id
_entity_poly.type
_entity_poly.pdbx_seq_one_letter_code
_entity_poly.pdbx_strand_id
1 'polypeptide(L)'
;MPPDETLERRSQELYADGYRELREHFDPEEGMVRIDSGFGMYHDPRGSLAYATCLLREGGSENLALAERVIEKVLSMQETRPGNAHFGNFRWLFEDDIVIDLNAVEFMLEALALIVLRFRDRLSPRLQKRIREAMRLGLREIERLDVHLSYTNICLLDIHNSIVCGQIVGDSRYEERGRRKLDAWIAFTARSGAPHEYNSPTYLGVDLSALASVAEHASDKDTALKAGLMEERLWLHVASRFHRPTCQLAGPHCRAYRRDTVGAGGFLKVVLYKELGYPELRRPTPYYPWEAEEAHVGVALGRYHLPDYLRPVFEEKPPQWQVRETADAASAADLASYLTPDYCLGTSSRSYQVGDPPEPWPQCNAAILYYRKDEPPGYGVLYTRYAVNEYEIGHLADETGRTKGELWDLGAPRCLQHRNRAIVAYGLTPMPITTAVHTLRLDVLLIGKDRATEILVGGQPLSSLPQPVAPLEPVVVAGGGVYIGLIPLEPTNMGQEAPIVLDERGGELALSIHNYSGPSKNFWEYRTLSGPFFKGNVRNGLVIEVASRGDYPSAAAFHEHLAGARLSDSVSGDGVREIEYESDGQALALRYDLRDLRVLERRINGEVYVPPMLEAPGIVQGSAQPLIAGDAALWAAGAPAWFLADEARQLWVAGVTGHEPAPLRLQVPLGALEADAFALGKVVWRQNEGRVEVEAAPLPAGLRLWAPPPTRLLLNREDVTARLRPAEAGGRTLRL
;
A
#
# COMPACT_ATOMS: atom_id res chain seq x y z
N MET A 1 -18.78 25.56 -2.77
CA MET A 1 -19.29 25.02 -1.49
C MET A 1 -18.13 25.00 -0.50
N PRO A 2 -18.34 25.29 0.78
CA PRO A 2 -17.32 25.09 1.80
C PRO A 2 -16.82 23.64 1.78
N PRO A 3 -15.53 23.39 2.09
CA PRO A 3 -14.96 22.02 2.10
C PRO A 3 -15.78 21.04 2.96
N ASP A 4 -16.26 21.48 4.12
CA ASP A 4 -17.03 20.64 5.05
C ASP A 4 -18.38 20.17 4.47
N GLU A 5 -19.11 21.03 3.75
CA GLU A 5 -20.39 20.63 3.10
C GLU A 5 -20.17 19.61 2.00
N THR A 6 -19.03 19.68 1.30
CA THR A 6 -18.67 18.73 0.24
C THR A 6 -18.31 17.37 0.82
N LEU A 7 -17.57 17.35 1.92
CA LEU A 7 -17.18 16.12 2.62
C LEU A 7 -18.40 15.42 3.23
N GLU A 8 -19.30 16.17 3.87
CA GLU A 8 -20.55 15.64 4.44
C GLU A 8 -21.46 15.03 3.35
N ARG A 9 -21.60 15.69 2.20
CA ARG A 9 -22.35 15.15 1.07
C ARG A 9 -21.79 13.81 0.60
N ARG A 10 -20.46 13.69 0.42
CA ARG A 10 -19.84 12.43 0.00
C ARG A 10 -19.99 11.34 1.07
N SER A 11 -19.92 11.71 2.34
CA SER A 11 -20.21 10.78 3.45
C SER A 11 -21.64 10.25 3.40
N GLN A 12 -22.62 11.10 3.08
CA GLN A 12 -24.01 10.70 2.91
C GLN A 12 -24.22 9.80 1.69
N GLU A 13 -23.54 10.09 0.57
CA GLU A 13 -23.56 9.25 -0.64
C GLU A 13 -23.03 7.85 -0.36
N LEU A 14 -21.85 7.75 0.29
CA LEU A 14 -21.25 6.47 0.67
C LEU A 14 -22.15 5.69 1.64
N TYR A 15 -22.69 6.36 2.64
CA TYR A 15 -23.63 5.75 3.57
C TYR A 15 -24.86 5.19 2.86
N ALA A 16 -25.46 5.97 1.95
CA ALA A 16 -26.65 5.55 1.21
C ALA A 16 -26.38 4.35 0.31
N ASP A 17 -25.22 4.33 -0.37
CA ASP A 17 -24.79 3.20 -1.18
C ASP A 17 -24.60 1.94 -0.33
N GLY A 18 -23.84 2.03 0.78
CA GLY A 18 -23.61 0.90 1.67
C GLY A 18 -24.89 0.38 2.32
N TYR A 19 -25.78 1.27 2.77
CA TYR A 19 -27.06 0.85 3.38
C TYR A 19 -27.98 0.13 2.39
N ARG A 20 -28.05 0.62 1.14
CA ARG A 20 -28.84 -0.02 0.08
C ARG A 20 -28.34 -1.44 -0.18
N GLU A 21 -27.05 -1.61 -0.39
CA GLU A 21 -26.41 -2.88 -0.70
C GLU A 21 -26.57 -3.90 0.43
N LEU A 22 -26.23 -3.49 1.65
CA LEU A 22 -26.36 -4.36 2.83
C LEU A 22 -27.81 -4.79 3.09
N ARG A 23 -28.77 -3.89 2.81
CA ARG A 23 -30.21 -4.19 2.92
C ARG A 23 -30.67 -5.19 1.89
N GLU A 24 -30.20 -5.10 0.65
CA GLU A 24 -30.52 -6.04 -0.44
C GLU A 24 -29.98 -7.43 -0.16
N HIS A 25 -28.82 -7.53 0.50
CA HIS A 25 -28.20 -8.79 0.86
C HIS A 25 -28.60 -9.33 2.25
N PHE A 26 -29.43 -8.60 3.01
CA PHE A 26 -29.85 -9.04 4.32
C PHE A 26 -30.79 -10.25 4.23
N ASP A 27 -30.45 -11.32 4.94
CA ASP A 27 -31.29 -12.51 5.11
C ASP A 27 -32.13 -12.38 6.37
N PRO A 28 -33.46 -12.19 6.25
CA PRO A 28 -34.33 -12.05 7.41
C PRO A 28 -34.53 -13.37 8.20
N GLU A 29 -34.29 -14.55 7.58
CA GLU A 29 -34.44 -15.85 8.24
C GLU A 29 -33.26 -16.10 9.17
N GLU A 30 -32.02 -15.87 8.70
CA GLU A 30 -30.83 -15.98 9.53
C GLU A 30 -30.56 -14.70 10.36
N GLY A 31 -31.09 -13.54 9.94
CA GLY A 31 -30.86 -12.28 10.62
C GLY A 31 -29.44 -11.72 10.39
N MET A 32 -28.83 -12.03 9.26
CA MET A 32 -27.47 -11.63 8.89
C MET A 32 -27.38 -11.23 7.41
N VAL A 33 -26.31 -10.51 7.04
CA VAL A 33 -26.01 -10.12 5.65
C VAL A 33 -25.29 -11.26 4.96
N ARG A 34 -25.73 -11.58 3.73
CA ARG A 34 -25.09 -12.58 2.85
C ARG A 34 -23.91 -11.98 2.10
N ILE A 35 -22.94 -12.83 1.83
CA ILE A 35 -21.81 -12.54 0.94
C ILE A 35 -21.62 -13.71 -0.04
N ASP A 36 -21.33 -13.39 -1.31
CA ASP A 36 -20.89 -14.38 -2.28
C ASP A 36 -19.38 -14.59 -2.13
N SER A 37 -18.98 -15.78 -1.75
CA SER A 37 -17.57 -16.15 -1.60
C SER A 37 -16.92 -16.66 -2.90
N GLY A 38 -17.69 -16.76 -3.99
CA GLY A 38 -17.30 -17.46 -5.22
C GLY A 38 -17.48 -18.98 -5.17
N PHE A 39 -17.75 -19.55 -3.99
CA PHE A 39 -18.08 -20.98 -3.79
C PHE A 39 -19.51 -21.17 -3.27
N GLY A 40 -20.20 -20.11 -2.93
CA GLY A 40 -21.55 -20.10 -2.41
C GLY A 40 -21.85 -18.85 -1.60
N MET A 41 -23.13 -18.77 -1.20
CA MET A 41 -23.60 -17.67 -0.33
C MET A 41 -23.37 -18.07 1.13
N TYR A 42 -22.72 -17.18 1.86
CA TYR A 42 -22.43 -17.32 3.29
C TYR A 42 -22.90 -16.05 4.04
N HIS A 43 -22.93 -16.09 5.37
CA HIS A 43 -23.33 -14.95 6.17
C HIS A 43 -22.12 -14.29 6.82
N ASP A 44 -21.94 -12.99 6.51
CA ASP A 44 -20.79 -12.18 6.95
C ASP A 44 -21.13 -11.39 8.23
N PRO A 45 -20.43 -11.62 9.35
CA PRO A 45 -20.64 -10.85 10.57
C PRO A 45 -20.24 -9.38 10.46
N ARG A 46 -19.24 -9.02 9.61
CA ARG A 46 -18.81 -7.62 9.43
C ARG A 46 -19.88 -6.83 8.69
N GLY A 47 -20.35 -7.34 7.55
CA GLY A 47 -21.48 -6.76 6.83
C GLY A 47 -22.74 -6.68 7.70
N SER A 48 -22.98 -7.67 8.54
CA SER A 48 -24.10 -7.67 9.48
C SER A 48 -23.98 -6.57 10.54
N LEU A 49 -22.79 -6.34 11.12
CA LEU A 49 -22.56 -5.21 12.05
C LEU A 49 -22.67 -3.85 11.34
N ALA A 50 -22.20 -3.74 10.08
CA ALA A 50 -22.38 -2.54 9.28
C ALA A 50 -23.87 -2.26 9.00
N TYR A 51 -24.66 -3.30 8.69
CA TYR A 51 -26.11 -3.18 8.54
C TYR A 51 -26.80 -2.77 9.85
N ALA A 52 -26.42 -3.38 10.98
CA ALA A 52 -26.93 -2.97 12.29
C ALA A 52 -26.58 -1.51 12.61
N THR A 53 -25.39 -1.05 12.19
CA THR A 53 -24.98 0.36 12.31
C THR A 53 -25.90 1.29 11.50
N CYS A 54 -26.28 0.89 10.29
CA CYS A 54 -27.26 1.61 9.49
C CYS A 54 -28.63 1.67 10.19
N LEU A 55 -29.12 0.55 10.66
CA LEU A 55 -30.41 0.48 11.38
C LEU A 55 -30.42 1.38 12.65
N LEU A 56 -29.32 1.38 13.39
CA LEU A 56 -29.13 2.28 14.52
C LEU A 56 -29.16 3.75 14.08
N ARG A 57 -28.54 4.09 12.96
CA ARG A 57 -28.54 5.46 12.44
C ARG A 57 -29.93 5.91 11.99
N GLU A 58 -30.66 5.07 11.26
CA GLU A 58 -32.05 5.38 10.83
C GLU A 58 -32.99 5.52 12.03
N GLY A 59 -32.82 4.72 13.07
CA GLY A 59 -33.66 4.77 14.27
C GLY A 59 -35.06 4.21 14.03
N GLY A 60 -36.00 4.53 14.96
CA GLY A 60 -37.31 3.94 14.97
C GLY A 60 -37.34 2.58 15.68
N SER A 61 -38.46 2.23 16.33
CA SER A 61 -38.55 1.06 17.21
C SER A 61 -38.26 -0.26 16.48
N GLU A 62 -38.70 -0.41 15.25
CA GLU A 62 -38.50 -1.63 14.45
C GLU A 62 -37.02 -1.78 14.06
N ASN A 63 -36.39 -0.71 13.55
CA ASN A 63 -34.97 -0.72 13.17
C ASN A 63 -34.07 -0.97 14.40
N LEU A 64 -34.34 -0.33 15.52
CA LEU A 64 -33.58 -0.55 16.75
C LEU A 64 -33.71 -1.99 17.25
N ALA A 65 -34.92 -2.56 17.23
CA ALA A 65 -35.14 -3.95 17.61
C ALA A 65 -34.45 -4.92 16.64
N LEU A 66 -34.43 -4.63 15.34
CA LEU A 66 -33.72 -5.44 14.35
C LEU A 66 -32.21 -5.34 14.55
N ALA A 67 -31.67 -4.13 14.73
CA ALA A 67 -30.26 -3.91 15.00
C ALA A 67 -29.78 -4.71 16.22
N GLU A 68 -30.54 -4.70 17.31
CA GLU A 68 -30.22 -5.50 18.51
C GLU A 68 -30.17 -7.00 18.21
N ARG A 69 -31.12 -7.54 17.43
CA ARG A 69 -31.11 -8.97 17.04
C ARG A 69 -29.88 -9.32 16.20
N VAL A 70 -29.55 -8.48 15.21
CA VAL A 70 -28.36 -8.68 14.35
C VAL A 70 -27.08 -8.67 15.19
N ILE A 71 -26.91 -7.69 16.06
CA ILE A 71 -25.73 -7.61 16.94
C ILE A 71 -25.66 -8.86 17.85
N GLU A 72 -26.78 -9.25 18.48
CA GLU A 72 -26.81 -10.44 19.34
C GLU A 72 -26.45 -11.72 18.56
N LYS A 73 -26.88 -11.82 17.29
CA LYS A 73 -26.52 -12.94 16.42
C LYS A 73 -25.01 -13.00 16.17
N VAL A 74 -24.38 -11.85 15.81
CA VAL A 74 -22.92 -11.77 15.64
C VAL A 74 -22.18 -12.07 16.94
N LEU A 75 -22.63 -11.55 18.08
CA LEU A 75 -22.04 -11.87 19.39
C LEU A 75 -22.13 -13.37 19.75
N SER A 76 -23.10 -14.12 19.18
CA SER A 76 -23.18 -15.58 19.36
C SER A 76 -22.11 -16.35 18.59
N MET A 77 -21.40 -15.70 17.66
CA MET A 77 -20.30 -16.30 16.89
C MET A 77 -18.97 -16.27 17.66
N GLN A 78 -18.91 -15.57 18.79
CA GLN A 78 -17.70 -15.53 19.60
C GLN A 78 -17.44 -16.88 20.27
N GLU A 79 -16.19 -17.35 20.21
CA GLU A 79 -15.75 -18.54 20.91
C GLU A 79 -15.71 -18.31 22.41
N THR A 80 -16.61 -18.93 23.14
CA THR A 80 -16.77 -18.76 24.59
C THR A 80 -16.61 -20.06 25.39
N ARG A 81 -16.24 -21.17 24.74
CA ARG A 81 -16.01 -22.46 25.40
C ARG A 81 -14.71 -22.42 26.21
N PRO A 82 -14.77 -22.61 27.53
CA PRO A 82 -13.59 -22.63 28.36
C PRO A 82 -12.57 -23.68 27.89
N GLY A 83 -11.30 -23.31 27.82
CA GLY A 83 -10.24 -24.20 27.40
C GLY A 83 -10.02 -24.30 25.89
N ASN A 84 -10.84 -23.65 25.05
CA ASN A 84 -10.56 -23.50 23.65
C ASN A 84 -9.32 -22.62 23.43
N ALA A 85 -8.45 -22.98 22.51
CA ALA A 85 -7.23 -22.26 22.20
C ALA A 85 -7.50 -20.80 21.72
N HIS A 86 -8.67 -20.58 21.09
CA HIS A 86 -9.09 -19.29 20.56
C HIS A 86 -10.25 -18.66 21.36
N PHE A 87 -10.27 -18.88 22.67
CA PHE A 87 -11.27 -18.33 23.56
C PHE A 87 -11.29 -16.79 23.50
N GLY A 88 -12.41 -16.23 23.05
CA GLY A 88 -12.60 -14.79 22.87
C GLY A 88 -12.53 -14.33 21.39
N ASN A 89 -12.05 -15.17 20.49
CA ASN A 89 -12.06 -14.88 19.05
C ASN A 89 -13.46 -15.10 18.43
N PHE A 90 -13.62 -14.71 17.17
CA PHE A 90 -14.86 -14.88 16.41
C PHE A 90 -14.67 -15.81 15.22
N ARG A 91 -15.75 -16.46 14.80
CA ARG A 91 -15.78 -17.11 13.50
C ARG A 91 -15.82 -16.05 12.39
N TRP A 92 -15.15 -16.33 11.28
CA TRP A 92 -15.09 -15.40 10.15
C TRP A 92 -16.40 -15.38 9.35
N LEU A 93 -17.03 -16.54 9.20
CA LEU A 93 -18.36 -16.71 8.61
C LEU A 93 -19.28 -17.38 9.62
N PHE A 94 -20.59 -17.16 9.50
CA PHE A 94 -21.57 -17.79 10.41
C PHE A 94 -21.56 -19.30 10.28
N GLU A 95 -21.34 -19.82 9.08
CA GLU A 95 -21.30 -21.25 8.77
C GLU A 95 -20.03 -21.97 9.24
N ASP A 96 -19.02 -21.24 9.66
CA ASP A 96 -17.81 -21.86 10.23
C ASP A 96 -18.14 -22.56 11.55
N ASP A 97 -17.72 -23.79 11.73
CA ASP A 97 -17.91 -24.55 12.97
C ASP A 97 -16.94 -24.10 14.07
N ILE A 98 -15.78 -23.59 13.69
CA ILE A 98 -14.68 -23.18 14.57
C ILE A 98 -14.08 -21.84 14.12
N VAL A 99 -13.24 -21.26 14.96
CA VAL A 99 -12.40 -20.11 14.57
C VAL A 99 -11.31 -20.63 13.63
N ILE A 100 -11.26 -20.09 12.41
CA ILE A 100 -10.29 -20.44 11.38
C ILE A 100 -9.32 -19.29 11.15
N ASP A 101 -9.84 -18.09 10.83
CA ASP A 101 -9.03 -16.88 10.68
C ASP A 101 -8.90 -16.17 12.03
N LEU A 102 -7.67 -16.14 12.56
CA LEU A 102 -7.40 -15.56 13.88
C LEU A 102 -7.55 -14.04 13.92
N ASN A 103 -7.56 -13.38 12.76
CA ASN A 103 -7.74 -11.93 12.68
C ASN A 103 -9.21 -11.49 12.81
N ALA A 104 -10.16 -12.44 12.84
CA ALA A 104 -11.58 -12.11 12.94
C ALA A 104 -11.88 -11.22 14.16
N VAL A 105 -11.25 -11.48 15.30
CA VAL A 105 -11.46 -10.69 16.53
C VAL A 105 -11.12 -9.23 16.33
N GLU A 106 -10.08 -8.91 15.53
CA GLU A 106 -9.64 -7.53 15.32
C GLU A 106 -10.71 -6.71 14.58
N PHE A 107 -11.26 -7.25 13.51
CA PHE A 107 -12.30 -6.59 12.72
C PHE A 107 -13.64 -6.51 13.47
N MET A 108 -13.99 -7.56 14.25
CA MET A 108 -15.23 -7.53 15.03
C MET A 108 -15.19 -6.48 16.13
N LEU A 109 -14.07 -6.34 16.83
CA LEU A 109 -13.94 -5.34 17.88
C LEU A 109 -13.94 -3.92 17.33
N GLU A 110 -13.29 -3.65 16.20
CA GLU A 110 -13.36 -2.36 15.52
C GLU A 110 -14.81 -1.97 15.16
N ALA A 111 -15.56 -2.89 14.55
CA ALA A 111 -16.96 -2.65 14.19
C ALA A 111 -17.86 -2.41 15.42
N LEU A 112 -17.68 -3.20 16.48
CA LEU A 112 -18.40 -3.02 17.73
C LEU A 112 -18.02 -1.70 18.43
N ALA A 113 -16.74 -1.28 18.35
CA ALA A 113 -16.29 0.01 18.88
C ALA A 113 -17.00 1.17 18.19
N LEU A 114 -17.08 1.15 16.84
CA LEU A 114 -17.82 2.16 16.07
C LEU A 114 -19.28 2.27 16.51
N ILE A 115 -19.96 1.13 16.69
CA ILE A 115 -21.35 1.07 17.18
C ILE A 115 -21.48 1.75 18.56
N VAL A 116 -20.62 1.41 19.50
CA VAL A 116 -20.67 1.97 20.85
C VAL A 116 -20.32 3.46 20.86
N LEU A 117 -19.32 3.87 20.11
CA LEU A 117 -18.89 5.28 20.04
C LEU A 117 -19.97 6.19 19.45
N ARG A 118 -20.70 5.73 18.43
CA ARG A 118 -21.66 6.55 17.70
C ARG A 118 -23.12 6.39 18.16
N PHE A 119 -23.49 5.21 18.70
CA PHE A 119 -24.90 4.86 18.92
C PHE A 119 -25.20 4.27 20.31
N ARG A 120 -24.33 4.46 21.29
CA ARG A 120 -24.49 3.91 22.65
C ARG A 120 -25.87 4.14 23.20
N ASP A 121 -26.41 5.36 23.07
CA ASP A 121 -27.71 5.75 23.66
C ASP A 121 -28.92 5.10 22.95
N ARG A 122 -28.69 4.47 21.79
CA ARG A 122 -29.71 3.72 21.02
C ARG A 122 -29.70 2.23 21.34
N LEU A 123 -28.74 1.75 22.13
CA LEU A 123 -28.62 0.35 22.55
C LEU A 123 -29.28 0.14 23.91
N SER A 124 -29.98 -0.98 24.09
CA SER A 124 -30.49 -1.34 25.41
C SER A 124 -29.35 -1.56 26.42
N PRO A 125 -29.57 -1.30 27.72
CA PRO A 125 -28.55 -1.53 28.76
C PRO A 125 -28.04 -2.97 28.79
N ARG A 126 -28.90 -3.94 28.47
CA ARG A 126 -28.56 -5.35 28.36
C ARG A 126 -27.53 -5.58 27.22
N LEU A 127 -27.80 -5.06 26.02
CA LEU A 127 -26.93 -5.23 24.88
C LEU A 127 -25.60 -4.49 25.08
N GLN A 128 -25.61 -3.27 25.62
CA GLN A 128 -24.40 -2.55 26.02
C GLN A 128 -23.49 -3.38 26.95
N LYS A 129 -24.09 -4.09 27.91
CA LYS A 129 -23.36 -4.98 28.84
C LYS A 129 -22.75 -6.14 28.07
N ARG A 130 -23.51 -6.80 27.19
CA ARG A 130 -23.04 -7.94 26.39
C ARG A 130 -21.91 -7.55 25.43
N ILE A 131 -22.03 -6.40 24.74
CA ILE A 131 -20.95 -5.89 23.87
C ILE A 131 -19.67 -5.69 24.69
N ARG A 132 -19.73 -5.06 25.87
CA ARG A 132 -18.55 -4.88 26.74
C ARG A 132 -17.96 -6.20 27.23
N GLU A 133 -18.77 -7.20 27.49
CA GLU A 133 -18.30 -8.54 27.85
C GLU A 133 -17.57 -9.22 26.68
N ALA A 134 -18.14 -9.14 25.48
CA ALA A 134 -17.52 -9.65 24.26
C ALA A 134 -16.18 -8.94 23.94
N MET A 135 -16.15 -7.61 24.08
CA MET A 135 -14.91 -6.84 23.93
C MET A 135 -13.83 -7.27 24.94
N ARG A 136 -14.18 -7.52 26.22
CA ARG A 136 -13.19 -8.00 27.19
C ARG A 136 -12.60 -9.36 26.81
N LEU A 137 -13.44 -10.27 26.31
CA LEU A 137 -12.96 -11.57 25.83
C LEU A 137 -12.08 -11.43 24.58
N GLY A 138 -12.50 -10.59 23.63
CA GLY A 138 -11.70 -10.30 22.42
C GLY A 138 -10.37 -9.65 22.74
N LEU A 139 -10.33 -8.66 23.66
CA LEU A 139 -9.07 -8.04 24.08
C LEU A 139 -8.09 -9.02 24.72
N ARG A 140 -8.58 -10.03 25.45
CA ARG A 140 -7.71 -11.12 25.98
C ARG A 140 -7.13 -11.96 24.85
N GLU A 141 -7.93 -12.25 23.83
CA GLU A 141 -7.44 -13.00 22.66
C GLU A 141 -6.43 -12.18 21.86
N ILE A 142 -6.68 -10.90 21.62
CA ILE A 142 -5.74 -9.95 20.98
C ILE A 142 -4.42 -9.88 21.75
N GLU A 143 -4.46 -9.77 23.08
CA GLU A 143 -3.27 -9.80 23.93
C GLU A 143 -2.51 -11.12 23.83
N ARG A 144 -3.21 -12.25 23.68
CA ARG A 144 -2.61 -13.58 23.51
C ARG A 144 -1.97 -13.78 22.14
N LEU A 145 -2.63 -13.28 21.09
CA LEU A 145 -2.12 -13.37 19.71
C LEU A 145 -0.89 -12.49 19.50
N ASP A 146 -0.89 -11.29 20.09
CA ASP A 146 0.19 -10.30 20.09
C ASP A 146 0.95 -10.22 18.77
N VAL A 147 0.21 -9.95 17.70
CA VAL A 147 0.72 -9.98 16.33
C VAL A 147 1.98 -9.13 16.15
N HIS A 148 2.88 -9.63 15.31
CA HIS A 148 4.15 -8.96 15.04
C HIS A 148 3.97 -7.59 14.36
N LEU A 149 4.85 -6.63 14.66
CA LEU A 149 4.78 -5.25 14.16
C LEU A 149 4.85 -5.14 12.63
N SER A 150 5.41 -6.14 11.95
CA SER A 150 5.48 -6.21 10.48
C SER A 150 4.14 -6.55 9.82
N TYR A 151 3.18 -7.11 10.54
CA TYR A 151 1.83 -7.36 10.05
C TYR A 151 0.99 -6.08 10.25
N THR A 152 1.26 -5.06 9.45
CA THR A 152 0.88 -3.66 9.70
C THR A 152 -0.60 -3.49 9.99
N ASN A 153 -1.49 -4.00 9.13
CA ASN A 153 -2.92 -3.79 9.28
C ASN A 153 -3.47 -4.40 10.59
N ILE A 154 -3.11 -5.62 10.90
CA ILE A 154 -3.57 -6.29 12.13
C ILE A 154 -2.91 -5.67 13.37
N CYS A 155 -1.64 -5.27 13.26
CA CYS A 155 -0.95 -4.54 14.33
C CYS A 155 -1.66 -3.20 14.65
N LEU A 156 -2.08 -2.45 13.64
CA LEU A 156 -2.80 -1.19 13.82
C LEU A 156 -4.22 -1.40 14.37
N LEU A 157 -4.90 -2.46 13.95
CA LEU A 157 -6.18 -2.85 14.56
C LEU A 157 -6.02 -3.30 16.02
N ASP A 158 -4.96 -4.06 16.36
CA ASP A 158 -4.61 -4.40 17.75
C ASP A 158 -4.39 -3.13 18.59
N ILE A 159 -3.62 -2.17 18.08
CA ILE A 159 -3.39 -0.87 18.73
C ILE A 159 -4.72 -0.14 18.94
N HIS A 160 -5.53 -0.01 17.89
CA HIS A 160 -6.86 0.60 17.96
C HIS A 160 -7.74 -0.08 19.00
N ASN A 161 -7.90 -1.39 18.92
CA ASN A 161 -8.77 -2.16 19.81
C ASN A 161 -8.27 -2.09 21.26
N SER A 162 -6.96 -2.24 21.48
CA SER A 162 -6.39 -2.12 22.83
C SER A 162 -6.67 -0.74 23.45
N ILE A 163 -6.53 0.35 22.70
CA ILE A 163 -6.77 1.71 23.20
C ILE A 163 -8.28 1.98 23.31
N VAL A 164 -9.00 1.90 22.19
CA VAL A 164 -10.40 2.36 22.11
C VAL A 164 -11.36 1.40 22.83
N CYS A 165 -11.25 0.09 22.57
CA CYS A 165 -12.06 -0.87 23.31
C CYS A 165 -11.65 -0.97 24.78
N GLY A 166 -10.36 -0.78 25.10
CA GLY A 166 -9.86 -0.66 26.48
C GLY A 166 -10.60 0.44 27.25
N GLN A 167 -10.74 1.64 26.64
CA GLN A 167 -11.53 2.76 27.19
C GLN A 167 -13.02 2.42 27.34
N ILE A 168 -13.64 1.79 26.32
CA ILE A 168 -15.05 1.41 26.35
C ILE A 168 -15.35 0.41 27.49
N VAL A 169 -14.45 -0.54 27.73
CA VAL A 169 -14.62 -1.52 28.82
C VAL A 169 -14.13 -1.03 30.17
N GLY A 170 -13.41 0.11 30.21
CA GLY A 170 -12.88 0.72 31.42
C GLY A 170 -11.71 -0.06 32.04
N ASP A 171 -10.83 -0.64 31.23
CA ASP A 171 -9.64 -1.37 31.66
C ASP A 171 -8.37 -0.71 31.14
N SER A 172 -7.73 0.09 32.00
CA SER A 172 -6.52 0.87 31.65
C SER A 172 -5.31 0.00 31.30
N ARG A 173 -5.29 -1.27 31.65
CA ARG A 173 -4.21 -2.20 31.28
C ARG A 173 -4.15 -2.37 29.75
N TYR A 174 -5.30 -2.48 29.10
CA TYR A 174 -5.35 -2.58 27.64
C TYR A 174 -4.96 -1.26 26.97
N GLU A 175 -5.44 -0.13 27.49
CA GLU A 175 -5.03 1.19 26.97
C GLU A 175 -3.50 1.36 27.04
N GLU A 176 -2.89 0.99 28.15
CA GLU A 176 -1.44 1.08 28.34
C GLU A 176 -0.68 0.12 27.40
N ARG A 177 -1.21 -1.11 27.18
CA ARG A 177 -0.67 -2.06 26.21
C ARG A 177 -0.73 -1.46 24.80
N GLY A 178 -1.87 -0.90 24.39
CA GLY A 178 -2.05 -0.29 23.09
C GLY A 178 -1.10 0.89 22.85
N ARG A 179 -0.90 1.75 23.86
CA ARG A 179 0.06 2.87 23.81
C ARG A 179 1.50 2.37 23.59
N ARG A 180 1.94 1.39 24.37
CA ARG A 180 3.27 0.79 24.19
C ARG A 180 3.43 0.15 22.81
N LYS A 181 2.39 -0.52 22.29
CA LYS A 181 2.43 -1.13 20.96
C LYS A 181 2.47 -0.08 19.85
N LEU A 182 1.76 1.05 20.00
CA LEU A 182 1.84 2.20 19.10
C LEU A 182 3.27 2.77 19.07
N ASP A 183 3.88 3.03 20.23
CA ASP A 183 5.25 3.52 20.31
C ASP A 183 6.25 2.54 19.67
N ALA A 184 6.08 1.24 19.92
CA ALA A 184 6.90 0.19 19.32
C ALA A 184 6.72 0.14 17.78
N TRP A 185 5.51 0.26 17.28
CA TRP A 185 5.23 0.28 15.83
C TRP A 185 5.79 1.52 15.15
N ILE A 186 5.68 2.70 15.77
CA ILE A 186 6.30 3.94 15.27
C ILE A 186 7.81 3.77 15.18
N ALA A 187 8.46 3.28 16.24
CA ALA A 187 9.90 3.04 16.25
C ALA A 187 10.33 1.98 15.23
N PHE A 188 9.51 0.95 15.01
CA PHE A 188 9.74 -0.08 14.00
C PHE A 188 9.67 0.50 12.58
N THR A 189 8.65 1.28 12.28
CA THR A 189 8.42 1.89 10.96
C THR A 189 9.42 3.02 10.69
N ALA A 190 9.86 3.77 11.69
CA ALA A 190 10.85 4.83 11.56
C ALA A 190 12.23 4.35 11.07
N ARG A 191 12.52 3.06 11.10
CA ARG A 191 13.76 2.47 10.54
C ARG A 191 13.75 2.39 9.00
N SER A 192 12.58 2.49 8.39
CA SER A 192 12.37 2.51 6.95
C SER A 192 11.50 3.71 6.58
N GLY A 193 11.23 3.92 5.30
CA GLY A 193 10.30 4.95 4.84
C GLY A 193 8.85 4.48 4.95
N ALA A 194 8.50 3.43 4.20
CA ALA A 194 7.16 2.86 4.17
C ALA A 194 6.86 1.97 5.38
N PRO A 195 5.57 1.80 5.72
CA PRO A 195 5.13 0.68 6.53
C PRO A 195 5.65 -0.65 6.00
N HIS A 196 5.83 -1.63 6.87
CA HIS A 196 6.41 -2.92 6.48
C HIS A 196 5.53 -3.67 5.46
N GLU A 197 4.20 -3.67 5.67
CA GLU A 197 3.18 -4.11 4.71
C GLU A 197 2.94 -2.97 3.69
N TYR A 198 3.88 -2.82 2.76
CA TYR A 198 3.99 -1.65 1.91
C TYR A 198 2.90 -1.56 0.85
N ASN A 199 2.41 -0.34 0.64
CA ASN A 199 1.63 0.07 -0.52
C ASN A 199 0.48 -0.90 -0.88
N SER A 200 -0.19 -1.43 0.16
CA SER A 200 -1.31 -2.36 -0.02
C SER A 200 -2.57 -1.60 -0.44
N PRO A 201 -3.14 -1.86 -1.62
CA PRO A 201 -4.39 -1.21 -2.03
C PRO A 201 -5.58 -1.66 -1.18
N THR A 202 -5.49 -2.83 -0.54
CA THR A 202 -6.52 -3.37 0.34
C THR A 202 -6.41 -2.78 1.75
N TYR A 203 -5.21 -2.77 2.32
CA TYR A 203 -5.03 -2.50 3.75
C TYR A 203 -4.64 -1.07 4.12
N LEU A 204 -4.13 -0.25 3.19
CA LEU A 204 -3.88 1.17 3.50
C LEU A 204 -5.13 1.91 3.98
N GLY A 205 -6.32 1.53 3.49
CA GLY A 205 -7.58 2.08 3.98
C GLY A 205 -7.88 1.68 5.42
N VAL A 206 -7.58 0.43 5.80
CA VAL A 206 -7.71 -0.07 7.18
C VAL A 206 -6.71 0.64 8.10
N ASP A 207 -5.46 0.78 7.65
CA ASP A 207 -4.40 1.46 8.39
C ASP A 207 -4.75 2.91 8.69
N LEU A 208 -5.24 3.65 7.68
CA LEU A 208 -5.73 5.01 7.83
C LEU A 208 -6.92 5.08 8.79
N SER A 209 -7.89 4.15 8.68
CA SER A 209 -9.05 4.08 9.58
C SER A 209 -8.66 3.86 11.03
N ALA A 210 -7.78 2.89 11.29
CA ALA A 210 -7.33 2.55 12.64
C ALA A 210 -6.62 3.74 13.30
N LEU A 211 -5.66 4.37 12.58
CA LEU A 211 -4.93 5.54 13.09
C LEU A 211 -5.85 6.76 13.29
N ALA A 212 -6.73 7.06 12.32
CA ALA A 212 -7.69 8.15 12.42
C ALA A 212 -8.65 7.96 13.61
N SER A 213 -9.12 6.73 13.84
CA SER A 213 -9.98 6.42 14.99
C SER A 213 -9.25 6.58 16.33
N VAL A 214 -7.98 6.16 16.42
CA VAL A 214 -7.16 6.41 17.62
C VAL A 214 -6.93 7.91 17.82
N ALA A 215 -6.63 8.67 16.75
CA ALA A 215 -6.44 10.12 16.82
C ALA A 215 -7.70 10.87 17.29
N GLU A 216 -8.90 10.40 16.88
CA GLU A 216 -10.17 11.00 17.27
C GLU A 216 -10.60 10.61 18.70
N HIS A 217 -10.36 9.36 19.13
CA HIS A 217 -11.02 8.79 20.31
C HIS A 217 -10.09 8.48 21.49
N ALA A 218 -8.76 8.51 21.32
CA ALA A 218 -7.86 8.28 22.44
C ALA A 218 -8.03 9.38 23.49
N SER A 219 -8.23 8.97 24.76
CA SER A 219 -8.36 9.88 25.89
C SER A 219 -7.07 10.63 26.23
N ASP A 220 -5.93 9.98 25.96
CA ASP A 220 -4.60 10.54 26.12
C ASP A 220 -4.20 11.35 24.88
N LYS A 221 -3.89 12.65 25.09
CA LYS A 221 -3.59 13.60 24.02
C LYS A 221 -2.28 13.28 23.27
N ASP A 222 -1.30 12.73 23.96
CA ASP A 222 -0.05 12.32 23.35
C ASP A 222 -0.26 11.15 22.38
N THR A 223 -1.04 10.16 22.81
CA THR A 223 -1.46 9.04 21.96
C THR A 223 -2.25 9.50 20.73
N ALA A 224 -3.20 10.42 20.91
CA ALA A 224 -3.97 10.98 19.80
C ALA A 224 -3.07 11.74 18.80
N LEU A 225 -2.13 12.54 19.30
CA LEU A 225 -1.16 13.25 18.47
C LEU A 225 -0.28 12.29 17.67
N LYS A 226 0.28 11.26 18.31
CA LYS A 226 1.11 10.23 17.68
C LYS A 226 0.37 9.53 16.54
N ALA A 227 -0.86 9.08 16.80
CA ALA A 227 -1.69 8.44 15.79
C ALA A 227 -1.98 9.36 14.60
N GLY A 228 -2.32 10.63 14.85
CA GLY A 228 -2.55 11.62 13.79
C GLY A 228 -1.31 11.92 12.96
N LEU A 229 -0.11 11.98 13.55
CA LEU A 229 1.14 12.16 12.81
C LEU A 229 1.47 10.96 11.92
N MET A 230 1.17 9.75 12.38
CA MET A 230 1.36 8.55 11.57
C MET A 230 0.31 8.43 10.47
N GLU A 231 -0.93 8.84 10.71
CA GLU A 231 -1.95 8.98 9.66
C GLU A 231 -1.47 9.94 8.55
N GLU A 232 -0.96 11.13 8.92
CA GLU A 232 -0.39 12.07 7.94
C GLU A 232 0.78 11.47 7.15
N ARG A 233 1.65 10.68 7.80
CA ARG A 233 2.75 10.00 7.12
C ARG A 233 2.25 8.97 6.10
N LEU A 234 1.15 8.26 6.40
CA LEU A 234 0.49 7.36 5.45
C LEU A 234 -0.15 8.14 4.30
N TRP A 235 -0.78 9.27 4.58
CA TRP A 235 -1.30 10.15 3.53
C TRP A 235 -0.21 10.66 2.59
N LEU A 236 0.98 10.98 3.10
CA LEU A 236 2.14 11.34 2.27
C LEU A 236 2.57 10.19 1.36
N HIS A 237 2.60 8.94 1.88
CA HIS A 237 2.88 7.74 1.11
C HIS A 237 1.88 7.56 -0.04
N VAL A 238 0.57 7.65 0.26
CA VAL A 238 -0.50 7.51 -0.73
C VAL A 238 -0.44 8.66 -1.76
N ALA A 239 -0.32 9.92 -1.31
CA ALA A 239 -0.29 11.09 -2.18
C ALA A 239 0.88 11.02 -3.16
N SER A 240 2.07 10.62 -2.71
CA SER A 240 3.25 10.53 -3.57
C SER A 240 3.09 9.51 -4.70
N ARG A 241 2.27 8.46 -4.50
CA ARG A 241 2.05 7.36 -5.48
C ARG A 241 0.72 7.42 -6.21
N PHE A 242 -0.20 8.27 -5.80
CA PHE A 242 -1.48 8.37 -6.51
C PHE A 242 -1.30 8.95 -7.90
N HIS A 243 -1.71 8.18 -8.92
CA HIS A 243 -1.64 8.57 -10.34
C HIS A 243 -3.01 9.12 -10.78
N ARG A 244 -3.17 10.46 -10.73
CA ARG A 244 -4.44 11.13 -11.04
C ARG A 244 -5.02 10.77 -12.40
N PRO A 245 -4.22 10.67 -13.50
CA PRO A 245 -4.77 10.37 -14.83
C PRO A 245 -5.47 9.02 -14.93
N THR A 246 -5.04 8.00 -14.18
CA THR A 246 -5.69 6.68 -14.14
C THR A 246 -6.52 6.46 -12.88
N CYS A 247 -6.47 7.38 -11.91
CA CYS A 247 -7.05 7.22 -10.57
C CYS A 247 -6.63 5.91 -9.88
N GLN A 248 -5.37 5.49 -10.12
CA GLN A 248 -4.78 4.31 -9.50
C GLN A 248 -3.67 4.68 -8.52
N LEU A 249 -3.45 3.83 -7.52
CA LEU A 249 -2.25 3.89 -6.71
C LEU A 249 -1.13 3.22 -7.51
N ALA A 250 -0.04 3.95 -7.82
CA ALA A 250 1.10 3.37 -8.52
C ALA A 250 1.74 2.25 -7.69
N GLY A 251 2.09 1.12 -8.35
CA GLY A 251 2.80 0.02 -7.69
C GLY A 251 4.22 0.37 -7.25
N PRO A 252 4.96 -0.60 -6.70
CA PRO A 252 4.57 -2.00 -6.49
C PRO A 252 3.58 -2.17 -5.35
N HIS A 253 2.92 -3.34 -5.28
CA HIS A 253 1.94 -3.61 -4.23
C HIS A 253 2.28 -4.88 -3.45
N CYS A 254 1.95 -4.90 -2.17
CA CYS A 254 1.76 -6.11 -1.39
C CYS A 254 0.30 -6.25 -0.96
N ARG A 255 -0.11 -7.44 -0.56
CA ARG A 255 -1.48 -7.75 -0.14
C ARG A 255 -2.53 -7.22 -1.13
N ALA A 256 -2.28 -7.48 -2.41
CA ALA A 256 -3.17 -7.19 -3.51
C ALA A 256 -3.93 -8.46 -3.91
N TYR A 257 -5.25 -8.36 -4.02
CA TYR A 257 -6.12 -9.52 -4.23
C TYR A 257 -6.74 -9.58 -5.63
N ARG A 258 -6.75 -8.47 -6.35
CA ARG A 258 -7.39 -8.36 -7.67
C ARG A 258 -6.39 -8.01 -8.75
N ARG A 259 -6.51 -8.61 -9.91
CA ARG A 259 -5.58 -8.44 -11.04
C ARG A 259 -5.82 -7.17 -11.87
N ASP A 260 -7.08 -6.71 -11.93
CA ASP A 260 -7.52 -5.65 -12.83
C ASP A 260 -7.76 -4.31 -12.14
N THR A 261 -7.94 -4.33 -10.82
CA THR A 261 -8.28 -3.13 -10.04
C THR A 261 -7.40 -2.96 -8.82
N VAL A 262 -6.15 -3.43 -8.92
CA VAL A 262 -5.22 -3.46 -7.78
C VAL A 262 -5.11 -2.10 -7.10
N GLY A 263 -4.97 -1.02 -7.84
CA GLY A 263 -4.89 0.32 -7.28
C GLY A 263 -6.24 1.01 -7.04
N ALA A 264 -7.37 0.41 -7.45
CA ALA A 264 -8.70 1.01 -7.34
C ALA A 264 -9.68 0.18 -6.53
N GLY A 265 -9.28 -1.02 -6.09
CA GLY A 265 -10.13 -1.92 -5.31
C GLY A 265 -10.11 -1.64 -3.81
N GLY A 266 -11.13 -2.14 -3.14
CA GLY A 266 -11.18 -2.24 -1.69
C GLY A 266 -11.33 -0.94 -0.93
N PHE A 267 -10.96 -1.02 0.33
CA PHE A 267 -11.21 0.01 1.34
C PHE A 267 -10.55 1.36 1.03
N LEU A 268 -9.32 1.37 0.52
CA LEU A 268 -8.60 2.59 0.18
C LEU A 268 -9.35 3.44 -0.87
N LYS A 269 -9.95 2.80 -1.87
CA LYS A 269 -10.74 3.49 -2.91
C LYS A 269 -11.88 4.31 -2.32
N VAL A 270 -12.57 3.75 -1.32
CA VAL A 270 -13.69 4.41 -0.63
C VAL A 270 -13.21 5.61 0.19
N VAL A 271 -12.09 5.44 0.91
CA VAL A 271 -11.45 6.54 1.66
C VAL A 271 -11.01 7.67 0.73
N LEU A 272 -10.36 7.33 -0.38
CA LEU A 272 -9.93 8.32 -1.39
C LEU A 272 -11.13 9.06 -2.00
N TYR A 273 -12.24 8.35 -2.32
CA TYR A 273 -13.44 9.01 -2.80
C TYR A 273 -14.00 10.00 -1.79
N LYS A 274 -14.10 9.60 -0.53
CA LYS A 274 -14.59 10.50 0.54
C LYS A 274 -13.75 11.77 0.62
N GLU A 275 -12.43 11.64 0.66
CA GLU A 275 -11.52 12.77 0.88
C GLU A 275 -11.30 13.63 -0.37
N LEU A 276 -11.15 13.02 -1.55
CA LEU A 276 -10.78 13.73 -2.77
C LEU A 276 -11.99 14.04 -3.68
N GLY A 277 -13.00 13.15 -3.70
CA GLY A 277 -14.22 13.33 -4.47
C GLY A 277 -14.08 13.13 -5.97
N TYR A 278 -13.04 12.40 -6.42
CA TYR A 278 -12.87 12.10 -7.84
C TYR A 278 -13.93 11.11 -8.31
N PRO A 279 -14.79 11.47 -9.30
CA PRO A 279 -15.87 10.59 -9.78
C PRO A 279 -15.35 9.26 -10.34
N GLU A 280 -14.13 9.26 -10.87
CA GLU A 280 -13.48 8.09 -11.44
C GLU A 280 -13.29 6.99 -10.40
N LEU A 281 -13.13 7.33 -9.12
CA LEU A 281 -13.00 6.36 -8.03
C LEU A 281 -14.29 5.56 -7.79
N ARG A 282 -15.45 6.04 -8.26
CA ARG A 282 -16.75 5.33 -8.18
C ARG A 282 -17.11 4.56 -9.45
N ARG A 283 -16.33 4.67 -10.53
CA ARG A 283 -16.66 3.98 -11.77
C ARG A 283 -16.47 2.47 -11.59
N PRO A 284 -17.48 1.66 -11.94
CA PRO A 284 -17.27 0.23 -12.06
C PRO A 284 -16.29 -0.04 -13.20
N THR A 285 -15.48 -1.06 -13.06
CA THR A 285 -14.67 -1.60 -14.15
C THR A 285 -15.37 -2.84 -14.73
N PRO A 286 -15.05 -3.28 -15.95
CA PRO A 286 -15.63 -4.50 -16.50
C PRO A 286 -15.36 -5.75 -15.66
N TYR A 287 -14.32 -5.70 -14.82
CA TYR A 287 -13.84 -6.84 -14.04
C TYR A 287 -14.12 -6.68 -12.54
N TYR A 288 -14.42 -5.47 -12.10
CA TYR A 288 -14.72 -5.15 -10.71
C TYR A 288 -15.83 -4.11 -10.65
N PRO A 289 -17.08 -4.50 -10.40
CA PRO A 289 -18.18 -3.57 -10.23
C PRO A 289 -17.95 -2.69 -8.99
N TRP A 290 -18.56 -1.52 -8.96
CA TRP A 290 -18.67 -0.75 -7.74
C TRP A 290 -19.69 -1.46 -6.83
N GLU A 291 -19.18 -2.29 -5.98
CA GLU A 291 -19.96 -2.93 -4.92
C GLU A 291 -19.77 -2.13 -3.64
N ALA A 292 -20.88 -1.76 -3.02
CA ALA A 292 -20.86 -1.08 -1.75
C ALA A 292 -20.80 -2.13 -0.65
N GLU A 293 -19.65 -2.26 -0.04
CA GLU A 293 -19.38 -3.21 1.04
C GLU A 293 -19.57 -2.56 2.42
N GLU A 294 -19.35 -3.32 3.49
CA GLU A 294 -19.31 -2.83 4.86
C GLU A 294 -18.36 -1.63 5.04
N ALA A 295 -17.28 -1.57 4.27
CA ALA A 295 -16.33 -0.46 4.25
C ALA A 295 -16.98 0.89 3.99
N HIS A 296 -18.03 0.95 3.14
CA HIS A 296 -18.72 2.20 2.81
C HIS A 296 -19.36 2.85 4.04
N VAL A 297 -19.95 2.06 4.91
CA VAL A 297 -20.59 2.54 6.15
C VAL A 297 -19.54 3.00 7.15
N GLY A 298 -18.49 2.21 7.36
CA GLY A 298 -17.37 2.55 8.23
C GLY A 298 -16.68 3.84 7.80
N VAL A 299 -16.34 3.95 6.52
CA VAL A 299 -15.71 5.16 5.94
C VAL A 299 -16.64 6.38 6.02
N ALA A 300 -17.93 6.23 5.73
CA ALA A 300 -18.88 7.32 5.81
C ALA A 300 -18.96 7.93 7.22
N LEU A 301 -18.88 7.11 8.25
CA LEU A 301 -18.99 7.52 9.66
C LEU A 301 -17.63 7.88 10.29
N GLY A 302 -16.51 7.42 9.74
CA GLY A 302 -15.17 7.73 10.22
C GLY A 302 -14.76 9.17 9.90
N ARG A 303 -13.70 9.64 10.55
CA ARG A 303 -13.05 10.92 10.25
C ARG A 303 -11.61 10.66 9.87
N TYR A 304 -11.19 11.21 8.73
CA TYR A 304 -9.82 11.14 8.23
C TYR A 304 -9.22 12.54 8.25
N HIS A 305 -7.90 12.61 8.43
CA HIS A 305 -7.20 13.89 8.54
C HIS A 305 -6.22 14.05 7.37
N LEU A 306 -6.76 14.03 6.13
CA LEU A 306 -5.95 14.35 4.95
C LEU A 306 -5.49 15.82 5.04
N PRO A 307 -4.18 16.08 5.20
CA PRO A 307 -3.69 17.45 5.29
C PRO A 307 -3.93 18.24 4.00
N ASP A 308 -4.36 19.48 4.12
CA ASP A 308 -4.61 20.36 2.97
C ASP A 308 -3.36 20.54 2.10
N TYR A 309 -2.18 20.52 2.67
CA TYR A 309 -0.92 20.64 1.93
C TYR A 309 -0.59 19.42 1.06
N LEU A 310 -1.22 18.27 1.27
CA LEU A 310 -1.06 17.10 0.41
C LEU A 310 -2.07 17.05 -0.75
N ARG A 311 -3.18 17.77 -0.67
CA ARG A 311 -4.19 17.79 -1.77
C ARG A 311 -3.60 18.15 -3.12
N PRO A 312 -2.73 19.17 -3.26
CA PRO A 312 -2.08 19.46 -4.53
C PRO A 312 -1.23 18.31 -5.08
N VAL A 313 -0.58 17.52 -4.20
CA VAL A 313 0.22 16.36 -4.63
C VAL A 313 -0.66 15.26 -5.22
N PHE A 314 -1.93 15.12 -4.79
CA PHE A 314 -2.89 14.22 -5.43
C PHE A 314 -3.33 14.71 -6.81
N GLU A 315 -3.53 16.00 -6.97
CA GLU A 315 -4.12 16.60 -8.18
C GLU A 315 -3.13 16.70 -9.31
N GLU A 316 -1.93 17.16 -9.03
CA GLU A 316 -0.93 17.46 -10.06
C GLU A 316 0.48 17.07 -9.62
N LYS A 317 1.18 16.40 -10.51
CA LYS A 317 2.60 16.09 -10.39
C LYS A 317 3.36 16.58 -11.60
N PRO A 318 4.65 16.95 -11.45
CA PRO A 318 5.52 17.17 -12.61
C PRO A 318 5.44 16.03 -13.62
N PRO A 319 5.65 16.27 -14.92
CA PRO A 319 5.53 15.25 -15.96
C PRO A 319 6.43 14.02 -15.78
N GLN A 320 7.46 14.15 -14.95
CA GLN A 320 8.37 13.07 -14.55
C GLN A 320 8.46 13.07 -13.03
N TRP A 321 7.72 12.16 -12.41
CA TRP A 321 7.66 12.02 -10.96
C TRP A 321 8.14 10.64 -10.55
N GLN A 322 9.30 10.55 -9.92
CA GLN A 322 9.83 9.30 -9.39
C GLN A 322 9.77 9.30 -7.88
N VAL A 323 9.21 8.23 -7.32
CA VAL A 323 9.21 7.97 -5.87
C VAL A 323 10.06 6.75 -5.60
N ARG A 324 10.96 6.84 -4.66
CA ARG A 324 11.74 5.73 -4.11
C ARG A 324 11.54 5.69 -2.61
N GLU A 325 11.32 4.52 -2.09
CA GLU A 325 11.07 4.35 -0.67
C GLU A 325 11.51 2.96 -0.22
N THR A 326 12.06 2.86 0.97
CA THR A 326 12.42 1.59 1.57
C THR A 326 11.31 1.12 2.50
N ALA A 327 10.80 -0.09 2.29
CA ALA A 327 10.09 -0.85 3.31
C ALA A 327 11.05 -1.86 3.91
N ASP A 328 10.83 -2.27 5.16
CA ASP A 328 11.69 -3.23 5.85
C ASP A 328 13.19 -2.87 5.82
N ALA A 329 13.61 -2.08 6.79
CA ALA A 329 14.99 -1.62 6.91
C ALA A 329 16.02 -2.77 7.01
N ALA A 330 15.64 -3.92 7.58
CA ALA A 330 16.54 -5.06 7.77
C ALA A 330 16.96 -5.71 6.43
N SER A 331 16.06 -5.69 5.43
CA SER A 331 16.25 -6.31 4.13
C SER A 331 16.29 -5.31 2.97
N ALA A 332 16.09 -4.01 3.26
CA ALA A 332 16.09 -2.92 2.30
C ALA A 332 15.24 -3.23 1.06
N ALA A 333 13.94 -3.51 1.29
CA ALA A 333 12.97 -3.66 0.22
C ALA A 333 12.81 -2.31 -0.49
N ASP A 334 13.41 -2.16 -1.67
CA ASP A 334 13.37 -0.96 -2.48
C ASP A 334 12.08 -0.91 -3.30
N LEU A 335 11.29 0.12 -3.08
CA LEU A 335 10.03 0.39 -3.77
C LEU A 335 10.26 1.58 -4.70
N ALA A 336 10.24 1.35 -5.98
CA ALA A 336 10.34 2.40 -6.99
C ALA A 336 9.00 2.57 -7.71
N SER A 337 8.55 3.82 -7.88
CA SER A 337 7.38 4.17 -8.68
C SER A 337 7.73 5.36 -9.57
N TYR A 338 7.42 5.28 -10.85
CA TYR A 338 7.64 6.36 -11.81
C TYR A 338 6.32 6.71 -12.49
N LEU A 339 5.92 7.95 -12.38
CA LEU A 339 4.62 8.47 -12.83
C LEU A 339 4.86 9.55 -13.92
N THR A 340 4.09 9.44 -14.99
CA THR A 340 3.99 10.42 -16.08
C THR A 340 2.51 10.76 -16.31
N PRO A 341 2.16 11.71 -17.18
CA PRO A 341 0.76 11.93 -17.53
C PRO A 341 0.04 10.71 -18.16
N ASP A 342 0.79 9.79 -18.77
CA ASP A 342 0.25 8.69 -19.55
C ASP A 342 0.30 7.34 -18.82
N TYR A 343 1.22 7.16 -17.85
CA TYR A 343 1.38 5.89 -17.14
C TYR A 343 2.09 6.04 -15.79
N CYS A 344 1.99 4.97 -15.00
CA CYS A 344 2.84 4.78 -13.83
C CYS A 344 3.36 3.34 -13.78
N LEU A 345 4.69 3.19 -13.70
CA LEU A 345 5.39 1.93 -13.53
C LEU A 345 5.94 1.82 -12.13
N GLY A 346 5.68 0.70 -11.45
CA GLY A 346 6.21 0.45 -10.11
C GLY A 346 6.85 -0.92 -9.97
N THR A 347 8.00 -0.98 -9.25
CA THR A 347 8.69 -2.23 -8.94
C THR A 347 9.15 -2.33 -7.49
N SER A 348 9.17 -3.56 -6.96
CA SER A 348 9.74 -3.89 -5.65
C SER A 348 10.92 -4.84 -5.79
N SER A 349 12.00 -4.54 -5.08
CA SER A 349 13.18 -5.40 -5.09
C SER A 349 12.98 -6.75 -4.39
N ARG A 350 11.86 -6.94 -3.70
CA ARG A 350 11.48 -8.21 -3.03
C ARG A 350 10.00 -8.21 -2.62
N SER A 351 9.47 -9.41 -2.37
CA SER A 351 8.14 -9.59 -1.81
C SER A 351 8.07 -9.12 -0.36
N TYR A 352 6.87 -8.77 0.09
CA TYR A 352 6.55 -8.52 1.50
C TYR A 352 6.85 -9.76 2.35
N GLN A 353 7.37 -9.52 3.54
CA GLN A 353 7.65 -10.57 4.53
C GLN A 353 7.03 -10.21 5.86
N VAL A 354 6.55 -11.19 6.59
CA VAL A 354 5.87 -11.01 7.87
C VAL A 354 6.51 -11.89 8.94
N GLY A 355 6.50 -11.43 10.18
CA GLY A 355 6.93 -12.20 11.34
C GLY A 355 8.41 -12.12 11.65
N ASP A 356 8.82 -12.91 12.66
CA ASP A 356 10.20 -13.13 13.07
C ASP A 356 10.37 -14.61 13.47
N PRO A 357 11.06 -15.44 12.67
CA PRO A 357 11.75 -15.10 11.42
C PRO A 357 10.81 -14.63 10.30
N PRO A 358 11.27 -13.76 9.39
CA PRO A 358 10.44 -13.22 8.33
C PRO A 358 10.10 -14.29 7.27
N GLU A 359 8.81 -14.45 6.99
CA GLU A 359 8.30 -15.36 5.97
C GLU A 359 7.75 -14.60 4.77
N PRO A 360 8.06 -14.99 3.51
CA PRO A 360 7.53 -14.37 2.31
C PRO A 360 6.00 -14.54 2.23
N TRP A 361 5.31 -13.47 1.86
CA TRP A 361 3.88 -13.50 1.61
C TRP A 361 3.59 -13.46 0.09
N PRO A 362 2.83 -14.42 -0.45
CA PRO A 362 2.68 -14.57 -1.90
C PRO A 362 1.75 -13.55 -2.56
N GLN A 363 0.96 -12.82 -1.80
CA GLN A 363 0.03 -11.80 -2.32
C GLN A 363 0.77 -10.49 -2.63
N CYS A 364 1.82 -10.56 -3.44
CA CYS A 364 2.64 -9.43 -3.84
C CYS A 364 2.61 -9.24 -5.34
N ASN A 365 2.74 -8.00 -5.76
CA ASN A 365 2.89 -7.63 -7.14
C ASN A 365 4.18 -6.83 -7.30
N ALA A 366 5.24 -7.53 -7.70
CA ALA A 366 6.59 -6.97 -7.71
C ALA A 366 6.85 -6.01 -8.86
N ALA A 367 6.11 -6.13 -9.97
CA ALA A 367 6.17 -5.18 -11.08
C ALA A 367 4.77 -4.99 -11.67
N ILE A 368 4.33 -3.74 -11.73
CA ILE A 368 3.02 -3.38 -12.27
C ILE A 368 3.09 -2.02 -12.99
N LEU A 369 2.35 -1.95 -14.08
CA LEU A 369 2.15 -0.76 -14.89
C LEU A 369 0.66 -0.47 -15.00
N TYR A 370 0.26 0.76 -14.70
CA TYR A 370 -1.02 1.30 -15.14
C TYR A 370 -0.78 2.35 -16.22
N TYR A 371 -1.58 2.36 -17.27
CA TYR A 371 -1.47 3.32 -18.35
C TYR A 371 -2.83 3.83 -18.77
N ARG A 372 -2.88 5.09 -19.18
CA ARG A 372 -4.10 5.78 -19.57
C ARG A 372 -4.70 5.21 -20.85
N LYS A 373 -6.02 5.07 -20.87
CA LYS A 373 -6.84 4.78 -22.05
C LYS A 373 -7.98 5.78 -22.13
N ASP A 374 -8.41 6.10 -23.34
CA ASP A 374 -9.58 6.97 -23.57
C ASP A 374 -10.89 6.21 -23.30
N GLU A 375 -10.89 4.90 -23.50
CA GLU A 375 -12.04 4.02 -23.29
C GLU A 375 -12.18 3.57 -21.83
N PRO A 376 -13.39 3.34 -21.32
CA PRO A 376 -13.60 2.75 -20.01
C PRO A 376 -12.85 1.42 -19.85
N PRO A 377 -12.24 1.17 -18.65
CA PRO A 377 -12.31 1.92 -17.42
C PRO A 377 -11.41 3.17 -17.36
N GLY A 378 -10.75 3.59 -18.41
CA GLY A 378 -9.85 4.73 -18.47
C GLY A 378 -8.38 4.37 -18.24
N TYR A 379 -8.09 3.10 -18.00
CA TYR A 379 -6.72 2.60 -17.80
C TYR A 379 -6.57 1.16 -18.31
N GLY A 380 -5.32 0.78 -18.61
CA GLY A 380 -4.89 -0.58 -18.82
C GLY A 380 -3.92 -1.01 -17.72
N VAL A 381 -3.74 -2.30 -17.55
CA VAL A 381 -2.87 -2.89 -16.52
C VAL A 381 -1.96 -3.94 -17.16
N LEU A 382 -0.66 -3.89 -16.81
CA LEU A 382 0.28 -4.98 -17.04
C LEU A 382 0.94 -5.31 -15.70
N TYR A 383 1.08 -6.59 -15.38
CA TYR A 383 1.76 -7.00 -14.15
C TYR A 383 2.51 -8.31 -14.34
N THR A 384 3.47 -8.57 -13.46
CA THR A 384 4.26 -9.80 -13.44
C THR A 384 3.88 -10.69 -12.27
N ARG A 385 4.01 -12.02 -12.46
CA ARG A 385 3.93 -13.00 -11.38
C ARG A 385 4.63 -14.29 -11.75
N TYR A 386 5.17 -14.97 -10.78
CA TYR A 386 5.73 -16.31 -10.97
C TYR A 386 4.72 -17.35 -10.56
N ALA A 387 4.34 -18.21 -11.50
CA ALA A 387 3.33 -19.23 -11.30
C ALA A 387 3.95 -20.63 -11.21
N VAL A 388 3.37 -21.44 -10.34
CA VAL A 388 3.66 -22.86 -10.20
C VAL A 388 2.41 -23.64 -10.54
N ASN A 389 2.51 -24.53 -11.53
CA ASN A 389 1.37 -25.23 -12.10
C ASN A 389 0.30 -24.25 -12.62
N GLU A 390 -0.98 -24.57 -12.41
CA GLU A 390 -2.14 -23.79 -12.82
C GLU A 390 -2.70 -22.91 -11.70
N TYR A 391 -1.98 -22.77 -10.59
CA TYR A 391 -2.35 -21.88 -9.51
C TYR A 391 -2.16 -20.40 -9.91
N GLU A 392 -2.76 -20.07 -11.05
CA GLU A 392 -2.54 -18.79 -11.70
C GLU A 392 -3.48 -17.71 -11.23
N ILE A 393 -4.71 -18.09 -10.88
CA ILE A 393 -5.83 -17.14 -10.81
C ILE A 393 -6.64 -17.42 -9.55
N GLY A 394 -6.00 -17.34 -8.37
CA GLY A 394 -6.73 -17.42 -7.11
C GLY A 394 -7.57 -18.71 -6.95
N HIS A 395 -7.13 -19.81 -7.52
CA HIS A 395 -7.79 -21.11 -7.37
C HIS A 395 -7.47 -21.80 -6.04
N LEU A 396 -6.55 -21.25 -5.25
CA LEU A 396 -6.31 -21.75 -3.91
C LEU A 396 -7.37 -21.15 -2.99
N ALA A 397 -8.25 -22.03 -2.48
CA ALA A 397 -9.07 -21.69 -1.34
C ALA A 397 -8.16 -21.40 -0.13
N ASP A 398 -8.42 -20.32 0.58
CA ASP A 398 -7.82 -20.10 1.88
C ASP A 398 -8.41 -21.03 2.94
N GLU A 399 -7.97 -20.89 4.19
CA GLU A 399 -8.46 -21.67 5.33
C GLU A 399 -9.97 -21.52 5.58
N THR A 400 -10.59 -20.45 5.05
CA THR A 400 -12.03 -20.20 5.14
C THR A 400 -12.82 -20.75 3.96
N GLY A 401 -12.16 -21.46 3.02
CA GLY A 401 -12.79 -21.99 1.81
C GLY A 401 -12.99 -20.96 0.70
N ARG A 402 -12.49 -19.71 0.87
CA ARG A 402 -12.60 -18.65 -0.12
C ARG A 402 -11.44 -18.69 -1.11
N THR A 403 -11.68 -18.27 -2.33
CA THR A 403 -10.61 -17.92 -3.26
C THR A 403 -9.97 -16.61 -2.79
N LYS A 404 -8.72 -16.69 -2.29
CA LYS A 404 -7.91 -15.52 -2.06
C LYS A 404 -6.93 -15.30 -3.19
N GLY A 405 -7.11 -14.17 -3.85
CA GLY A 405 -6.03 -13.56 -4.57
C GLY A 405 -5.69 -14.17 -5.92
N GLU A 406 -6.17 -13.55 -6.94
CA GLU A 406 -5.71 -13.76 -8.30
C GLU A 406 -4.23 -13.36 -8.49
N LEU A 407 -3.62 -12.66 -7.53
CA LEU A 407 -2.25 -12.14 -7.58
C LEU A 407 -1.28 -12.91 -6.67
N TRP A 408 -1.36 -14.23 -6.66
CA TRP A 408 -0.36 -15.04 -5.97
C TRP A 408 0.91 -15.11 -6.81
N ASP A 409 1.97 -14.48 -6.30
CA ASP A 409 3.31 -14.53 -6.84
C ASP A 409 4.15 -15.50 -5.99
N LEU A 410 4.44 -16.68 -6.56
CA LEU A 410 5.21 -17.72 -5.90
C LEU A 410 6.72 -17.61 -6.15
N GLY A 411 7.15 -16.54 -6.80
CA GLY A 411 8.55 -16.25 -7.05
C GLY A 411 9.20 -15.35 -6.00
N ALA A 412 10.50 -15.23 -6.10
CA ALA A 412 11.29 -14.27 -5.35
C ALA A 412 11.82 -13.18 -6.28
N PRO A 413 11.12 -12.05 -6.39
CA PRO A 413 11.54 -10.96 -7.27
C PRO A 413 12.82 -10.30 -6.75
N ARG A 414 13.62 -9.83 -7.72
CA ARG A 414 14.78 -8.97 -7.53
C ARG A 414 14.71 -7.90 -8.62
N CYS A 415 14.08 -6.76 -8.30
CA CYS A 415 13.88 -5.70 -9.26
C CYS A 415 14.85 -4.54 -9.02
N LEU A 416 15.22 -3.86 -10.10
CA LEU A 416 15.88 -2.57 -10.08
C LEU A 416 15.23 -1.68 -11.14
N GLN A 417 14.66 -0.57 -10.73
CA GLN A 417 14.00 0.40 -11.62
C GLN A 417 14.71 1.75 -11.57
N HIS A 418 14.80 2.40 -12.72
CA HIS A 418 15.08 3.83 -12.80
C HIS A 418 14.17 4.46 -13.85
N ARG A 419 13.32 5.39 -13.41
CA ARG A 419 12.30 6.02 -14.26
C ARG A 419 11.45 4.97 -14.98
N ASN A 420 11.43 5.03 -16.31
CA ASN A 420 10.59 4.20 -17.18
C ASN A 420 11.20 2.81 -17.52
N ARG A 421 12.32 2.45 -16.89
CA ARG A 421 13.06 1.20 -17.14
C ARG A 421 13.18 0.37 -15.88
N ALA A 422 13.01 -0.95 -16.04
CA ALA A 422 13.15 -1.88 -14.92
C ALA A 422 13.76 -3.20 -15.36
N ILE A 423 14.76 -3.67 -14.64
CA ILE A 423 15.17 -5.07 -14.62
C ILE A 423 14.25 -5.78 -13.60
N VAL A 424 13.54 -6.81 -14.07
CA VAL A 424 12.62 -7.60 -13.26
C VAL A 424 13.10 -9.05 -13.27
N ALA A 425 13.94 -9.40 -12.32
CA ALA A 425 14.51 -10.73 -12.19
C ALA A 425 13.76 -11.54 -11.14
N TYR A 426 13.68 -12.86 -11.34
CA TYR A 426 13.03 -13.79 -10.45
C TYR A 426 13.90 -15.01 -10.15
N GLY A 427 13.82 -15.47 -8.91
CA GLY A 427 14.26 -16.78 -8.47
C GLY A 427 13.09 -17.54 -7.86
N LEU A 428 13.34 -18.77 -7.38
CA LEU A 428 12.35 -19.56 -6.66
C LEU A 428 12.53 -19.38 -5.15
N THR A 429 11.43 -19.11 -4.47
CA THR A 429 11.38 -19.24 -3.00
C THR A 429 11.21 -20.70 -2.59
N PRO A 430 11.55 -21.09 -1.36
CA PRO A 430 11.04 -22.30 -0.75
C PRO A 430 9.52 -22.28 -0.75
N MET A 431 8.91 -23.21 -1.47
CA MET A 431 7.47 -23.24 -1.69
C MET A 431 6.76 -24.24 -0.79
N PRO A 432 5.50 -23.95 -0.39
CA PRO A 432 4.68 -24.92 0.32
C PRO A 432 4.25 -26.09 -0.58
N ILE A 433 4.17 -25.88 -1.91
CA ILE A 433 3.79 -26.94 -2.86
C ILE A 433 5.06 -27.60 -3.37
N THR A 434 5.29 -28.84 -2.96
CA THR A 434 6.52 -29.56 -3.21
C THR A 434 6.35 -30.83 -4.06
N THR A 435 5.10 -31.16 -4.42
CA THR A 435 4.77 -32.40 -5.14
C THR A 435 4.01 -32.10 -6.42
N ALA A 436 4.16 -32.94 -7.42
CA ALA A 436 3.44 -32.90 -8.69
C ALA A 436 3.62 -31.57 -9.46
N VAL A 437 4.82 -31.01 -9.48
CA VAL A 437 5.12 -29.80 -10.27
C VAL A 437 5.24 -30.18 -11.74
N HIS A 438 4.43 -29.56 -12.60
CA HIS A 438 4.45 -29.75 -14.06
C HIS A 438 4.67 -28.44 -14.82
N THR A 439 4.56 -27.28 -14.14
CA THR A 439 4.87 -25.97 -14.73
C THR A 439 5.54 -25.06 -13.74
N LEU A 440 6.61 -24.39 -14.17
CA LEU A 440 7.27 -23.28 -13.49
C LEU A 440 7.49 -22.17 -14.51
N ARG A 441 6.90 -20.99 -14.30
CA ARG A 441 7.02 -19.90 -15.26
C ARG A 441 6.84 -18.51 -14.63
N LEU A 442 7.46 -17.54 -15.24
CA LEU A 442 7.16 -16.14 -15.04
C LEU A 442 6.16 -15.69 -16.10
N ASP A 443 5.02 -15.20 -15.69
CA ASP A 443 4.02 -14.60 -16.57
C ASP A 443 4.06 -13.08 -16.48
N VAL A 444 4.02 -12.42 -17.65
CA VAL A 444 3.75 -10.98 -17.80
C VAL A 444 2.37 -10.87 -18.43
N LEU A 445 1.40 -10.40 -17.68
CA LEU A 445 -0.01 -10.40 -18.06
C LEU A 445 -0.47 -8.98 -18.42
N LEU A 446 -1.01 -8.81 -19.62
CA LEU A 446 -1.66 -7.60 -20.07
C LEU A 446 -3.18 -7.80 -20.07
N ILE A 447 -3.86 -7.09 -19.18
CA ILE A 447 -5.31 -7.18 -19.04
C ILE A 447 -6.00 -6.43 -20.19
N GLY A 448 -6.98 -7.08 -20.80
CA GLY A 448 -7.75 -6.52 -21.90
C GLY A 448 -6.96 -6.44 -23.21
N LYS A 449 -6.44 -7.57 -23.69
CA LYS A 449 -5.67 -7.70 -24.94
C LYS A 449 -6.34 -7.07 -26.17
N ASP A 450 -7.67 -7.15 -26.25
CA ASP A 450 -8.46 -6.61 -27.35
C ASP A 450 -8.31 -5.09 -27.52
N ARG A 451 -7.68 -4.44 -26.53
CA ARG A 451 -7.39 -3.02 -26.52
C ARG A 451 -5.94 -2.68 -26.86
N ALA A 452 -5.12 -3.69 -27.15
CA ALA A 452 -3.82 -3.48 -27.76
C ALA A 452 -4.04 -3.12 -29.25
N THR A 453 -3.51 -1.99 -29.68
CA THR A 453 -3.70 -1.52 -31.05
C THR A 453 -2.71 -2.15 -32.01
N GLU A 454 -1.54 -2.58 -31.53
CA GLU A 454 -0.48 -3.19 -32.31
C GLU A 454 0.45 -3.99 -31.39
N ILE A 455 0.89 -5.15 -31.84
CA ILE A 455 1.87 -5.98 -31.14
C ILE A 455 2.96 -6.36 -32.15
N LEU A 456 4.23 -6.13 -31.78
CA LEU A 456 5.39 -6.53 -32.54
C LEU A 456 6.20 -7.55 -31.74
N VAL A 457 6.67 -8.61 -32.43
CA VAL A 457 7.62 -9.59 -31.89
C VAL A 457 8.86 -9.57 -32.80
N GLY A 458 10.02 -9.24 -32.26
CA GLY A 458 11.24 -9.07 -33.09
C GLY A 458 11.08 -8.06 -34.22
N GLY A 459 10.27 -7.02 -34.04
CA GLY A 459 9.98 -6.00 -35.04
C GLY A 459 8.95 -6.40 -36.11
N GLN A 460 8.43 -7.62 -36.07
CA GLN A 460 7.39 -8.07 -36.99
C GLN A 460 6.02 -8.02 -36.32
N PRO A 461 4.97 -7.59 -37.04
CA PRO A 461 3.60 -7.63 -36.52
C PRO A 461 3.20 -9.05 -36.12
N LEU A 462 2.52 -9.17 -34.95
CA LEU A 462 1.99 -10.44 -34.46
C LEU A 462 0.98 -10.99 -35.48
N SER A 463 1.22 -12.21 -35.97
CA SER A 463 0.35 -12.85 -36.96
C SER A 463 -0.68 -13.81 -36.33
N SER A 464 -0.29 -14.52 -35.30
CA SER A 464 -1.14 -15.48 -34.58
C SER A 464 -0.58 -15.78 -33.20
N LEU A 465 -1.42 -16.28 -32.31
CA LEU A 465 -1.04 -16.83 -31.01
C LEU A 465 -1.29 -18.35 -31.00
N PRO A 466 -0.46 -19.18 -30.32
CA PRO A 466 0.74 -18.78 -29.60
C PRO A 466 1.91 -18.43 -30.51
N GLN A 467 2.75 -17.48 -30.10
CA GLN A 467 3.96 -17.07 -30.82
C GLN A 467 5.20 -17.32 -29.95
N PRO A 468 6.15 -18.18 -30.38
CA PRO A 468 7.45 -18.28 -29.75
C PRO A 468 8.23 -16.96 -29.83
N VAL A 469 8.96 -16.65 -28.74
CA VAL A 469 9.81 -15.46 -28.61
C VAL A 469 11.22 -15.93 -28.25
N ALA A 470 12.23 -15.39 -28.88
CA ALA A 470 13.62 -15.72 -28.54
C ALA A 470 14.05 -14.96 -27.24
N PRO A 471 14.99 -15.51 -26.45
CA PRO A 471 15.64 -14.72 -25.39
C PRO A 471 16.26 -13.44 -25.97
N LEU A 472 16.12 -12.34 -25.25
CA LEU A 472 16.57 -10.98 -25.61
C LEU A 472 15.85 -10.35 -26.82
N GLU A 473 14.85 -11.01 -27.41
CA GLU A 473 14.05 -10.47 -28.48
C GLU A 473 12.96 -9.55 -27.94
N PRO A 474 12.92 -8.25 -28.33
CA PRO A 474 11.92 -7.33 -27.83
C PRO A 474 10.52 -7.65 -28.33
N VAL A 475 9.55 -7.67 -27.41
CA VAL A 475 8.11 -7.62 -27.68
C VAL A 475 7.63 -6.21 -27.39
N VAL A 476 7.00 -5.57 -28.37
CA VAL A 476 6.39 -4.24 -28.19
C VAL A 476 4.87 -4.36 -28.24
N VAL A 477 4.22 -3.82 -27.21
CA VAL A 477 2.76 -3.68 -27.17
C VAL A 477 2.40 -2.21 -27.21
N ALA A 478 1.63 -1.79 -28.21
CA ALA A 478 1.08 -0.46 -28.28
C ALA A 478 -0.36 -0.49 -27.74
N GLY A 479 -0.62 0.24 -26.67
CA GLY A 479 -1.94 0.29 -26.02
C GLY A 479 -2.22 1.64 -25.39
N GLY A 480 -3.41 2.22 -25.64
CA GLY A 480 -3.75 3.54 -25.12
C GLY A 480 -2.71 4.59 -25.49
N GLY A 481 -2.25 5.36 -24.50
CA GLY A 481 -1.24 6.42 -24.65
C GLY A 481 0.22 5.96 -24.62
N VAL A 482 0.54 4.63 -24.67
CA VAL A 482 1.87 4.12 -24.40
C VAL A 482 2.36 3.10 -25.44
N TYR A 483 3.69 2.97 -25.51
CA TYR A 483 4.41 1.79 -25.99
C TYR A 483 5.04 1.06 -24.81
N ILE A 484 4.81 -0.25 -24.72
CA ILE A 484 5.35 -1.12 -23.67
C ILE A 484 6.34 -2.08 -24.33
N GLY A 485 7.61 -2.00 -23.95
CA GLY A 485 8.67 -2.88 -24.37
C GLY A 485 8.93 -3.95 -23.31
N LEU A 486 8.91 -5.21 -23.72
CA LEU A 486 9.22 -6.37 -22.92
C LEU A 486 10.36 -7.14 -23.56
N ILE A 487 11.49 -7.25 -22.86
CA ILE A 487 12.67 -7.97 -23.34
C ILE A 487 12.90 -9.14 -22.40
N PRO A 488 12.47 -10.37 -22.76
CA PRO A 488 12.64 -11.53 -21.89
C PRO A 488 14.11 -11.91 -21.78
N LEU A 489 14.57 -12.18 -20.57
CA LEU A 489 15.91 -12.71 -20.31
C LEU A 489 15.96 -14.23 -20.56
N GLU A 490 17.15 -14.77 -20.69
CA GLU A 490 17.31 -16.21 -20.87
C GLU A 490 16.97 -16.95 -19.57
N PRO A 491 15.91 -17.80 -19.54
CA PRO A 491 15.58 -18.56 -18.37
C PRO A 491 16.49 -19.79 -18.17
N THR A 492 16.59 -20.29 -16.96
CA THR A 492 17.02 -21.69 -16.78
C THR A 492 16.00 -22.60 -17.44
N ASN A 493 16.37 -23.16 -18.60
CA ASN A 493 15.49 -24.05 -19.35
C ASN A 493 15.68 -25.50 -18.92
N MET A 494 14.60 -26.12 -18.44
CA MET A 494 14.57 -27.50 -17.96
C MET A 494 13.95 -28.46 -18.99
N GLY A 495 14.14 -28.20 -20.27
CA GLY A 495 13.80 -29.12 -21.37
C GLY A 495 12.65 -28.70 -22.27
N GLN A 496 12.30 -27.42 -22.34
CA GLN A 496 11.33 -26.91 -23.32
C GLN A 496 12.02 -26.59 -24.66
N GLU A 497 11.32 -26.87 -25.74
CA GLU A 497 11.73 -26.53 -27.10
C GLU A 497 11.60 -25.01 -27.35
N ALA A 498 10.53 -24.39 -26.82
CA ALA A 498 10.29 -22.97 -26.82
C ALA A 498 9.97 -22.48 -25.39
N PRO A 499 10.98 -22.06 -24.62
CA PRO A 499 10.74 -21.67 -23.22
C PRO A 499 10.02 -20.32 -23.07
N ILE A 500 9.99 -19.48 -24.11
CA ILE A 500 9.34 -18.17 -24.05
C ILE A 500 8.26 -18.13 -25.12
N VAL A 501 7.03 -17.84 -24.70
CA VAL A 501 5.85 -17.84 -25.58
C VAL A 501 4.95 -16.66 -25.25
N LEU A 502 4.56 -15.92 -26.29
CA LEU A 502 3.47 -14.98 -26.23
C LEU A 502 2.17 -15.73 -26.56
N ASP A 503 1.19 -15.70 -25.66
CA ASP A 503 -0.03 -16.48 -25.77
C ASP A 503 -1.25 -15.76 -25.19
N GLU A 504 -2.40 -16.35 -25.34
CA GLU A 504 -3.65 -15.91 -24.71
C GLU A 504 -4.03 -16.83 -23.55
N ARG A 505 -4.29 -16.21 -22.39
CA ARG A 505 -4.71 -16.92 -21.18
C ARG A 505 -5.92 -16.23 -20.55
N GLY A 506 -7.04 -16.95 -20.47
CA GLY A 506 -8.24 -16.42 -19.85
C GLY A 506 -8.74 -15.10 -20.46
N GLY A 507 -8.50 -14.86 -21.74
CA GLY A 507 -8.84 -13.61 -22.43
C GLY A 507 -7.77 -12.50 -22.31
N GLU A 508 -6.61 -12.80 -21.73
CA GLU A 508 -5.50 -11.84 -21.53
C GLU A 508 -4.29 -12.21 -22.41
N LEU A 509 -3.52 -11.21 -22.79
CA LEU A 509 -2.24 -11.43 -23.45
C LEU A 509 -1.19 -11.77 -22.37
N ALA A 510 -0.51 -12.89 -22.52
CA ALA A 510 0.51 -13.37 -21.61
C ALA A 510 1.85 -13.59 -22.33
N LEU A 511 2.91 -12.92 -21.90
CA LEU A 511 4.27 -13.33 -22.19
C LEU A 511 4.74 -14.27 -21.09
N SER A 512 4.83 -15.57 -21.40
CA SER A 512 5.19 -16.63 -20.45
C SER A 512 6.62 -17.08 -20.66
N ILE A 513 7.44 -17.00 -19.62
CA ILE A 513 8.86 -17.40 -19.62
C ILE A 513 8.99 -18.62 -18.73
N HIS A 514 9.07 -19.82 -19.35
CA HIS A 514 9.04 -21.10 -18.67
C HIS A 514 10.42 -21.53 -18.19
N ASN A 515 10.52 -21.91 -16.93
CA ASN A 515 11.65 -22.70 -16.44
C ASN A 515 11.39 -24.19 -16.64
N TYR A 516 10.13 -24.62 -16.46
CA TYR A 516 9.71 -26.00 -16.68
C TYR A 516 8.27 -26.06 -17.21
N SER A 517 8.05 -26.96 -18.14
CA SER A 517 6.74 -27.42 -18.56
C SER A 517 6.88 -28.88 -19.02
N GLY A 518 6.17 -29.82 -18.40
CA GLY A 518 6.30 -31.24 -18.73
C GLY A 518 5.64 -32.16 -17.72
N PRO A 519 5.98 -33.49 -17.73
CA PRO A 519 5.43 -34.44 -16.79
C PRO A 519 5.62 -34.02 -15.34
N SER A 520 4.62 -34.29 -14.48
CA SER A 520 4.66 -33.98 -13.06
C SER A 520 5.91 -34.56 -12.39
N LYS A 521 6.57 -33.73 -11.61
CA LYS A 521 7.76 -34.10 -10.84
C LYS A 521 7.62 -33.65 -9.37
N ASN A 522 8.29 -34.40 -8.48
CA ASN A 522 8.35 -34.06 -7.08
C ASN A 522 9.42 -32.99 -6.87
N PHE A 523 9.04 -31.86 -6.25
CA PHE A 523 9.98 -30.75 -6.02
C PHE A 523 11.12 -31.08 -5.05
N TRP A 524 10.93 -32.05 -4.14
CA TRP A 524 11.99 -32.55 -3.27
C TRP A 524 13.13 -33.23 -4.02
N GLU A 525 12.82 -33.86 -5.15
CA GLU A 525 13.82 -34.47 -6.04
C GLU A 525 14.76 -33.40 -6.62
N TYR A 526 14.30 -32.17 -6.68
CA TYR A 526 15.08 -31.04 -7.16
C TYR A 526 16.07 -30.51 -6.12
N ARG A 527 15.74 -30.56 -4.84
CA ARG A 527 16.57 -30.02 -3.76
C ARG A 527 17.65 -30.95 -3.26
N THR A 528 17.39 -32.24 -3.31
CA THR A 528 18.25 -33.27 -2.68
C THR A 528 19.07 -34.07 -3.65
N LEU A 529 18.72 -34.08 -4.92
CA LEU A 529 19.41 -34.85 -5.95
C LEU A 529 20.13 -33.90 -6.89
N SER A 530 21.42 -34.11 -7.06
CA SER A 530 22.25 -33.52 -8.11
C SER A 530 21.82 -33.94 -9.52
N GLY A 531 20.52 -34.08 -9.74
CA GLY A 531 19.91 -34.44 -11.00
C GLY A 531 19.94 -33.31 -12.02
N PRO A 532 19.58 -33.58 -13.29
CA PRO A 532 19.62 -32.58 -14.37
C PRO A 532 18.73 -31.36 -14.14
N PHE A 533 17.83 -31.42 -13.18
CA PHE A 533 16.92 -30.31 -12.85
C PHE A 533 17.54 -29.20 -12.00
N PHE A 534 18.60 -29.49 -11.24
CA PHE A 534 19.20 -28.53 -10.30
C PHE A 534 20.71 -28.42 -10.37
N LYS A 535 21.25 -28.48 -11.58
CA LYS A 535 22.63 -28.03 -11.80
C LYS A 535 22.74 -26.50 -11.86
N GLY A 536 22.03 -25.82 -11.02
CA GLY A 536 22.05 -24.38 -10.93
C GLY A 536 20.76 -23.86 -10.34
N ASN A 537 20.83 -22.70 -9.71
CA ASN A 537 19.65 -22.05 -9.19
C ASN A 537 18.79 -21.51 -10.34
N VAL A 538 17.49 -21.62 -10.20
CA VAL A 538 16.55 -21.22 -11.23
C VAL A 538 16.62 -19.71 -11.43
N ARG A 539 16.89 -19.28 -12.64
CA ARG A 539 16.82 -17.88 -13.06
C ARG A 539 15.69 -17.66 -14.04
N ASN A 540 15.04 -16.52 -13.93
CA ASN A 540 14.02 -16.03 -14.84
C ASN A 540 14.03 -14.50 -14.81
N GLY A 541 13.31 -13.85 -15.70
CA GLY A 541 13.19 -12.39 -15.68
C GLY A 541 12.99 -11.77 -17.06
N LEU A 542 12.83 -10.46 -17.03
CA LEU A 542 12.72 -9.61 -18.21
C LEU A 542 13.20 -8.19 -17.90
N VAL A 543 13.40 -7.41 -18.96
CA VAL A 543 13.49 -5.95 -18.87
C VAL A 543 12.17 -5.36 -19.35
N ILE A 544 11.66 -4.36 -18.63
CA ILE A 544 10.50 -3.55 -19.03
C ILE A 544 11.00 -2.14 -19.31
N GLU A 545 10.63 -1.60 -20.47
CA GLU A 545 10.77 -0.17 -20.78
C GLU A 545 9.44 0.36 -21.33
N VAL A 546 9.00 1.53 -20.82
CA VAL A 546 7.72 2.14 -21.21
C VAL A 546 7.96 3.54 -21.75
N ALA A 547 7.30 3.87 -22.85
CA ALA A 547 7.34 5.21 -23.42
C ALA A 547 5.93 5.74 -23.68
N SER A 548 5.74 7.06 -23.59
CA SER A 548 4.54 7.71 -24.10
C SER A 548 4.49 7.63 -25.63
N ARG A 549 3.30 7.53 -26.20
CA ARG A 549 3.17 7.50 -27.67
C ARG A 549 3.74 8.76 -28.35
N GLY A 550 3.81 9.87 -27.64
CA GLY A 550 4.41 11.10 -28.15
C GLY A 550 5.94 11.05 -28.26
N ASP A 551 6.61 10.10 -27.59
CA ASP A 551 8.05 10.01 -27.58
C ASP A 551 8.62 9.33 -28.86
N TYR A 552 7.82 8.49 -29.50
CA TYR A 552 8.19 7.76 -30.71
C TYR A 552 7.10 7.85 -31.79
N PRO A 553 7.49 7.94 -33.09
CA PRO A 553 6.53 8.08 -34.19
C PRO A 553 5.71 6.81 -34.45
N SER A 554 6.16 5.64 -34.03
CA SER A 554 5.48 4.35 -34.22
C SER A 554 5.99 3.28 -33.26
N ALA A 555 5.26 2.17 -33.14
CA ALA A 555 5.72 0.99 -32.41
C ALA A 555 7.01 0.40 -33.02
N ALA A 556 7.17 0.46 -34.33
CA ALA A 556 8.39 0.03 -35.02
C ALA A 556 9.60 0.89 -34.63
N ALA A 557 9.45 2.20 -34.53
CA ALA A 557 10.53 3.09 -34.09
C ALA A 557 10.91 2.82 -32.63
N PHE A 558 9.92 2.55 -31.75
CA PHE A 558 10.21 2.14 -30.39
C PHE A 558 10.87 0.77 -30.31
N HIS A 559 10.48 -0.18 -31.18
CA HIS A 559 11.17 -1.46 -31.29
C HIS A 559 12.62 -1.29 -31.71
N GLU A 560 12.92 -0.45 -32.71
CA GLU A 560 14.30 -0.15 -33.14
C GLU A 560 15.14 0.42 -31.99
N HIS A 561 14.55 1.30 -31.20
CA HIS A 561 15.18 1.82 -29.99
C HIS A 561 15.55 0.69 -29.02
N LEU A 562 14.60 -0.21 -28.68
CA LEU A 562 14.85 -1.34 -27.78
C LEU A 562 15.89 -2.32 -28.33
N ALA A 563 15.87 -2.59 -29.65
CA ALA A 563 16.83 -3.45 -30.32
C ALA A 563 18.26 -2.85 -30.36
N GLY A 564 18.35 -1.52 -30.29
CA GLY A 564 19.61 -0.78 -30.16
C GLY A 564 20.16 -0.67 -28.74
N ALA A 565 19.39 -1.06 -27.75
CA ALA A 565 19.81 -1.04 -26.33
C ALA A 565 20.87 -2.12 -26.06
N ARG A 566 21.75 -1.84 -25.08
CA ARG A 566 22.74 -2.83 -24.63
C ARG A 566 22.16 -3.61 -23.46
N LEU A 567 21.99 -4.91 -23.63
CA LEU A 567 21.52 -5.84 -22.61
C LEU A 567 22.50 -7.00 -22.46
N SER A 568 22.97 -7.25 -21.24
CA SER A 568 23.74 -8.44 -20.90
C SER A 568 23.12 -9.15 -19.67
N ASP A 569 23.12 -10.49 -19.73
CA ASP A 569 22.66 -11.36 -18.62
C ASP A 569 23.65 -12.52 -18.51
N SER A 570 24.43 -12.54 -17.45
CA SER A 570 25.47 -13.52 -17.26
C SER A 570 25.46 -14.14 -15.86
N VAL A 571 25.97 -15.35 -15.74
CA VAL A 571 26.16 -16.05 -14.47
C VAL A 571 27.60 -16.50 -14.35
N SER A 572 28.28 -16.04 -13.33
CA SER A 572 29.65 -16.43 -13.01
C SER A 572 29.74 -17.86 -12.46
N GLY A 573 30.93 -18.47 -12.46
CA GLY A 573 31.16 -19.83 -11.99
C GLY A 573 30.83 -20.06 -10.51
N ASP A 574 30.79 -19.00 -9.72
CA ASP A 574 30.40 -18.99 -8.29
C ASP A 574 28.89 -18.75 -8.07
N GLY A 575 28.08 -18.68 -9.13
CA GLY A 575 26.62 -18.57 -9.07
C GLY A 575 26.09 -17.14 -8.87
N VAL A 576 26.90 -16.13 -9.14
CA VAL A 576 26.46 -14.74 -9.16
C VAL A 576 25.88 -14.39 -10.53
N ARG A 577 24.63 -13.94 -10.55
CA ARG A 577 24.00 -13.39 -11.76
C ARG A 577 24.22 -11.89 -11.83
N GLU A 578 24.58 -11.41 -13.01
CA GLU A 578 24.74 -10.00 -13.33
C GLU A 578 23.90 -9.67 -14.56
N ILE A 579 23.02 -8.70 -14.43
CA ILE A 579 22.13 -8.20 -15.48
C ILE A 579 22.43 -6.72 -15.65
N GLU A 580 22.81 -6.32 -16.86
CA GLU A 580 23.05 -4.92 -17.23
C GLU A 580 22.13 -4.52 -18.38
N TYR A 581 21.49 -3.38 -18.27
CA TYR A 581 20.64 -2.79 -19.30
C TYR A 581 20.98 -1.31 -19.47
N GLU A 582 21.28 -0.90 -20.69
CA GLU A 582 21.55 0.49 -21.02
C GLU A 582 20.79 0.91 -22.29
N SER A 583 20.05 2.01 -22.16
CA SER A 583 19.23 2.62 -23.20
C SER A 583 19.19 4.13 -22.99
N ASP A 584 19.38 4.93 -24.07
CA ASP A 584 19.42 6.41 -24.03
C ASP A 584 20.37 7.00 -22.98
N GLY A 585 21.53 6.40 -22.79
CA GLY A 585 22.50 6.85 -21.81
C GLY A 585 22.07 6.64 -20.34
N GLN A 586 21.02 5.88 -20.10
CA GLN A 586 20.61 5.43 -18.77
C GLN A 586 20.96 3.96 -18.59
N ALA A 587 21.71 3.65 -17.55
CA ALA A 587 22.22 2.31 -17.28
C ALA A 587 21.70 1.77 -15.95
N LEU A 588 21.28 0.51 -15.93
CA LEU A 588 20.94 -0.28 -14.77
C LEU A 588 21.86 -1.49 -14.68
N ALA A 589 22.37 -1.81 -13.49
CA ALA A 589 23.09 -3.05 -13.25
C ALA A 589 22.65 -3.65 -11.91
N LEU A 590 22.29 -4.94 -11.97
CA LEU A 590 21.84 -5.72 -10.82
C LEU A 590 22.69 -6.98 -10.69
N ARG A 591 23.37 -7.14 -9.53
CA ARG A 591 24.13 -8.34 -9.19
C ARG A 591 23.56 -9.00 -7.96
N TYR A 592 23.31 -10.31 -8.04
CA TYR A 592 22.82 -11.09 -6.89
C TYR A 592 23.27 -12.54 -6.97
N ASP A 593 23.36 -13.17 -5.80
CA ASP A 593 23.67 -14.60 -5.66
C ASP A 593 22.41 -15.42 -5.96
N LEU A 594 22.48 -16.35 -6.89
CA LEU A 594 21.36 -17.23 -7.27
C LEU A 594 20.97 -18.24 -6.21
N ARG A 595 21.86 -18.54 -5.23
CA ARG A 595 21.62 -19.59 -4.22
C ARG A 595 20.68 -19.12 -3.09
N ASP A 596 20.91 -17.89 -2.62
CA ASP A 596 20.15 -17.28 -1.51
C ASP A 596 19.38 -16.03 -1.94
N LEU A 597 19.50 -15.65 -3.20
CA LEU A 597 18.90 -14.48 -3.82
C LEU A 597 19.30 -13.16 -3.14
N ARG A 598 20.45 -13.14 -2.47
CA ARG A 598 21.00 -11.95 -1.82
C ARG A 598 21.53 -10.98 -2.86
N VAL A 599 21.00 -9.75 -2.85
CA VAL A 599 21.50 -8.67 -3.71
C VAL A 599 22.90 -8.27 -3.22
N LEU A 600 23.87 -8.30 -4.11
CA LEU A 600 25.25 -7.94 -3.85
C LEU A 600 25.53 -6.51 -4.24
N GLU A 601 24.96 -6.04 -5.35
CA GLU A 601 25.16 -4.69 -5.84
C GLU A 601 23.99 -4.25 -6.73
N ARG A 602 23.68 -2.99 -6.64
CA ARG A 602 22.79 -2.25 -7.55
C ARG A 602 23.54 -1.03 -8.06
N ARG A 603 23.49 -0.77 -9.37
CA ARG A 603 24.03 0.47 -9.95
C ARG A 603 23.00 1.13 -10.84
N ILE A 604 22.98 2.46 -10.79
CA ILE A 604 22.19 3.32 -11.68
C ILE A 604 23.17 4.33 -12.29
N ASN A 605 23.25 4.38 -13.61
CA ASN A 605 24.17 5.25 -14.35
C ASN A 605 25.64 5.12 -13.90
N GLY A 606 26.05 3.89 -13.59
CA GLY A 606 27.40 3.57 -13.14
C GLY A 606 27.65 3.78 -11.63
N GLU A 607 26.80 4.53 -10.93
CA GLU A 607 26.93 4.80 -9.51
C GLU A 607 26.26 3.69 -8.67
N VAL A 608 26.90 3.32 -7.56
CA VAL A 608 26.32 2.37 -6.59
C VAL A 608 25.06 2.97 -6.00
N TYR A 609 23.96 2.25 -6.15
CA TYR A 609 22.66 2.69 -5.68
C TYR A 609 22.31 2.07 -4.32
N VAL A 610 22.03 2.94 -3.34
CA VAL A 610 21.50 2.58 -2.02
C VAL A 610 20.06 3.12 -1.92
N PRO A 611 19.05 2.26 -1.66
CA PRO A 611 17.68 2.70 -1.54
C PRO A 611 17.52 3.75 -0.42
N PRO A 612 16.87 4.90 -0.71
CA PRO A 612 16.58 5.90 0.31
C PRO A 612 15.42 5.47 1.22
N MET A 613 15.30 6.07 2.40
CA MET A 613 14.08 5.89 3.20
C MET A 613 12.84 6.38 2.44
N LEU A 614 12.89 7.61 1.92
CA LEU A 614 11.93 8.16 0.97
C LEU A 614 12.61 9.27 0.18
N GLU A 615 12.42 9.25 -1.13
CA GLU A 615 12.86 10.30 -2.06
C GLU A 615 11.83 10.46 -3.16
N ALA A 616 11.34 11.69 -3.34
CA ALA A 616 10.54 12.13 -4.47
C ALA A 616 10.81 13.62 -4.72
N PRO A 617 10.40 14.19 -5.86
CA PRO A 617 10.57 15.62 -6.10
C PRO A 617 9.97 16.47 -4.96
N GLY A 618 10.79 17.25 -4.28
CA GLY A 618 10.37 18.05 -3.12
C GLY A 618 10.08 17.26 -1.84
N ILE A 619 10.29 15.95 -1.78
CA ILE A 619 10.00 15.11 -0.61
C ILE A 619 11.20 14.23 -0.31
N VAL A 620 11.69 14.27 0.94
CA VAL A 620 12.78 13.41 1.42
C VAL A 620 12.49 12.88 2.82
N GLN A 621 12.97 11.69 3.14
CA GLN A 621 12.99 11.16 4.51
C GLN A 621 14.32 10.47 4.78
N GLY A 622 14.81 10.65 5.99
CA GLY A 622 16.08 10.02 6.40
C GLY A 622 16.45 10.33 7.83
N SER A 623 17.54 9.70 8.29
CA SER A 623 18.22 10.01 9.56
C SER A 623 19.54 10.76 9.32
N ALA A 624 20.09 10.70 8.10
CA ALA A 624 21.24 11.48 7.70
C ALA A 624 20.84 12.94 7.49
N GLN A 625 21.64 13.88 8.01
CA GLN A 625 21.30 15.29 8.08
C GLN A 625 22.33 16.15 7.33
N PRO A 626 21.97 17.27 6.71
CA PRO A 626 20.60 17.78 6.58
C PRO A 626 19.76 16.99 5.54
N LEU A 627 18.43 16.96 5.72
CA LEU A 627 17.51 16.62 4.65
C LEU A 627 17.30 17.86 3.78
N ILE A 628 17.59 17.74 2.49
CA ILE A 628 17.51 18.86 1.54
C ILE A 628 16.38 18.60 0.56
N ALA A 629 15.49 19.58 0.39
CA ALA A 629 14.47 19.58 -0.63
C ALA A 629 14.38 20.99 -1.24
N GLY A 630 14.72 21.12 -2.53
CA GLY A 630 14.89 22.40 -3.19
C GLY A 630 15.92 23.28 -2.48
N ASP A 631 15.57 24.54 -2.24
CA ASP A 631 16.43 25.54 -1.55
C ASP A 631 16.25 25.53 -0.02
N ALA A 632 15.60 24.51 0.54
CA ALA A 632 15.34 24.39 1.97
C ALA A 632 16.03 23.16 2.58
N ALA A 633 16.28 23.23 3.89
CA ALA A 633 16.98 22.17 4.60
C ALA A 633 16.42 21.97 6.02
N LEU A 634 16.37 20.70 6.44
CA LEU A 634 15.94 20.28 7.77
C LEU A 634 17.07 19.53 8.49
N TRP A 635 17.35 19.93 9.73
CA TRP A 635 18.20 19.21 10.68
C TRP A 635 17.36 18.80 11.89
N ALA A 636 17.35 17.52 12.21
CA ALA A 636 16.68 16.95 13.37
C ALA A 636 17.63 16.13 14.25
N ALA A 637 18.91 16.53 14.28
CA ALA A 637 20.01 15.94 15.07
C ALA A 637 20.09 14.41 14.99
N GLY A 638 19.89 13.84 13.78
CA GLY A 638 19.94 12.39 13.52
C GLY A 638 18.66 11.64 13.82
N ALA A 639 17.60 12.28 14.32
CA ALA A 639 16.30 11.65 14.45
C ALA A 639 15.69 11.34 13.07
N PRO A 640 14.96 10.22 12.89
CA PRO A 640 14.20 9.97 11.68
C PRO A 640 13.20 11.09 11.44
N ALA A 641 13.29 11.70 10.25
CA ALA A 641 12.44 12.82 9.88
C ALA A 641 12.10 12.77 8.39
N TRP A 642 10.95 13.31 8.01
CA TRP A 642 10.57 13.57 6.64
C TRP A 642 10.40 15.06 6.40
N PHE A 643 10.65 15.48 5.17
CA PHE A 643 10.61 16.88 4.78
C PHE A 643 9.96 17.02 3.41
N LEU A 644 8.96 17.90 3.32
CA LEU A 644 8.29 18.28 2.08
C LEU A 644 8.53 19.76 1.82
N ALA A 645 8.97 20.10 0.62
CA ALA A 645 9.10 21.45 0.12
C ALA A 645 8.28 21.65 -1.15
N ASP A 646 7.32 22.56 -1.12
CA ASP A 646 6.57 23.06 -2.27
C ASP A 646 6.91 24.54 -2.46
N GLU A 647 7.96 24.79 -3.23
CA GLU A 647 8.46 26.15 -3.48
C GLU A 647 7.45 27.00 -4.25
N ALA A 648 6.69 26.40 -5.16
CA ALA A 648 5.68 27.11 -5.93
C ALA A 648 4.56 27.66 -5.04
N ARG A 649 4.25 26.98 -3.94
CA ARG A 649 3.26 27.40 -2.94
C ARG A 649 3.88 28.04 -1.71
N GLN A 650 5.21 28.19 -1.70
CA GLN A 650 5.97 28.71 -0.54
C GLN A 650 5.58 27.98 0.76
N LEU A 651 5.61 26.66 0.71
CA LEU A 651 5.18 25.75 1.77
C LEU A 651 6.29 24.73 2.09
N TRP A 652 6.61 24.60 3.36
CA TRP A 652 7.56 23.61 3.86
C TRP A 652 6.97 22.88 5.06
N VAL A 653 7.08 21.56 5.05
CA VAL A 653 6.54 20.71 6.12
C VAL A 653 7.62 19.75 6.59
N ALA A 654 7.92 19.78 7.88
CA ALA A 654 8.85 18.87 8.52
C ALA A 654 8.10 17.99 9.53
N GLY A 655 8.24 16.67 9.42
CA GLY A 655 7.74 15.71 10.40
C GLY A 655 8.89 14.93 11.01
N VAL A 656 8.96 14.89 12.34
CA VAL A 656 9.93 14.10 13.09
C VAL A 656 9.22 12.87 13.65
N THR A 657 9.72 11.69 13.37
CA THR A 657 9.18 10.41 13.85
C THR A 657 10.03 9.78 14.95
N GLY A 658 11.14 10.41 15.33
CA GLY A 658 11.97 10.00 16.45
C GLY A 658 11.31 10.31 17.81
N HIS A 659 11.40 9.38 18.76
CA HIS A 659 10.86 9.53 20.12
C HIS A 659 11.76 10.36 21.05
N GLU A 660 13.07 10.31 20.81
CA GLU A 660 14.03 11.03 21.65
C GLU A 660 14.05 12.53 21.26
N PRO A 661 13.89 13.45 22.22
CA PRO A 661 14.01 14.88 21.96
C PRO A 661 15.39 15.25 21.41
N ALA A 662 15.41 15.93 20.28
CA ALA A 662 16.62 16.37 19.62
C ALA A 662 16.49 17.83 19.15
N PRO A 663 17.59 18.59 19.02
CA PRO A 663 17.56 19.91 18.40
C PRO A 663 17.00 19.84 16.98
N LEU A 664 16.09 20.78 16.67
CA LEU A 664 15.50 20.93 15.34
C LEU A 664 15.92 22.27 14.74
N ARG A 665 16.28 22.24 13.46
CA ARG A 665 16.46 23.46 12.65
C ARG A 665 15.82 23.26 11.28
N LEU A 666 14.91 24.15 10.93
CA LEU A 666 14.34 24.27 9.59
C LEU A 666 14.84 25.57 8.98
N GLN A 667 15.52 25.48 7.85
CA GLN A 667 15.95 26.62 7.05
C GLN A 667 15.14 26.66 5.77
N VAL A 668 14.45 27.75 5.51
CA VAL A 668 13.74 28.02 4.25
C VAL A 668 14.35 29.27 3.58
N PRO A 669 14.08 29.54 2.29
CA PRO A 669 14.74 30.63 1.57
C PRO A 669 14.68 31.99 2.27
N LEU A 670 13.57 32.32 2.93
CA LEU A 670 13.35 33.60 3.57
C LEU A 670 13.04 33.45 5.07
N GLY A 671 13.56 32.43 5.74
CA GLY A 671 13.31 32.28 7.17
C GLY A 671 13.98 31.08 7.79
N ALA A 672 13.89 31.00 9.10
CA ALA A 672 14.38 29.83 9.84
C ALA A 672 13.58 29.58 11.12
N LEU A 673 13.48 28.33 11.48
CA LEU A 673 12.99 27.88 12.78
C LEU A 673 14.06 27.05 13.44
N GLU A 674 14.29 27.29 14.71
CA GLU A 674 15.16 26.48 15.57
C GLU A 674 14.40 26.12 16.85
N ALA A 675 14.67 24.94 17.38
CA ALA A 675 14.18 24.48 18.66
C ALA A 675 15.28 23.73 19.40
N ASP A 676 15.32 23.86 20.72
CA ASP A 676 16.33 23.19 21.54
C ASP A 676 16.03 21.70 21.72
N ALA A 677 14.74 21.36 21.74
CA ALA A 677 14.27 19.99 21.84
C ALA A 677 12.95 19.79 21.09
N PHE A 678 12.91 18.84 20.18
CA PHE A 678 11.74 18.41 19.44
C PHE A 678 11.78 16.91 19.25
N ALA A 679 10.75 16.23 19.66
CA ALA A 679 10.53 14.81 19.43
C ALA A 679 9.33 14.66 18.50
N LEU A 680 8.83 13.46 18.36
CA LEU A 680 7.68 13.07 17.54
C LEU A 680 6.69 14.22 17.35
N GLY A 681 6.70 14.82 16.14
CA GLY A 681 5.96 16.06 15.92
C GLY A 681 6.09 16.59 14.50
N LYS A 682 5.39 17.69 14.24
CA LYS A 682 5.30 18.34 12.94
C LYS A 682 5.48 19.84 13.03
N VAL A 683 6.14 20.42 12.01
CA VAL A 683 6.21 21.86 11.75
C VAL A 683 5.74 22.12 10.34
N VAL A 684 4.80 23.04 10.16
CA VAL A 684 4.35 23.56 8.87
C VAL A 684 4.72 25.02 8.78
N TRP A 685 5.49 25.41 7.77
CA TRP A 685 5.85 26.79 7.47
C TRP A 685 5.21 27.20 6.15
N ARG A 686 4.38 28.25 6.18
CA ARG A 686 3.79 28.87 4.99
C ARG A 686 4.23 30.32 4.91
N GLN A 687 4.55 30.76 3.70
CA GLN A 687 4.99 32.11 3.46
C GLN A 687 4.26 32.72 2.26
N ASN A 688 3.72 33.90 2.46
CA ASN A 688 3.15 34.75 1.41
C ASN A 688 3.79 36.15 1.53
N GLU A 689 3.52 37.04 0.57
CA GLU A 689 4.02 38.41 0.62
C GLU A 689 3.69 39.10 1.97
N GLY A 690 4.72 39.40 2.75
CA GLY A 690 4.61 40.05 4.03
C GLY A 690 3.99 39.25 5.19
N ARG A 691 3.73 37.94 5.01
CA ARG A 691 3.15 37.08 6.04
C ARG A 691 3.87 35.73 6.13
N VAL A 692 4.16 35.32 7.33
CA VAL A 692 4.68 33.98 7.65
C VAL A 692 3.71 33.31 8.63
N GLU A 693 3.30 32.10 8.33
CA GLU A 693 2.52 31.24 9.23
C GLU A 693 3.34 30.01 9.60
N VAL A 694 3.44 29.76 10.89
CA VAL A 694 4.10 28.57 11.43
C VAL A 694 3.11 27.82 12.29
N GLU A 695 2.88 26.56 11.99
CA GLU A 695 2.13 25.63 12.83
C GLU A 695 3.11 24.58 13.37
N ALA A 696 3.14 24.37 14.67
CA ALA A 696 3.97 23.35 15.31
C ALA A 696 3.13 22.51 16.29
N ALA A 697 3.22 21.19 16.17
CA ALA A 697 2.51 20.23 17.00
C ALA A 697 3.44 19.05 17.37
N PRO A 698 3.83 18.90 18.66
CA PRO A 698 3.63 19.84 19.76
C PRO A 698 4.45 21.12 19.58
N LEU A 699 4.17 22.14 20.37
CA LEU A 699 5.01 23.34 20.36
C LEU A 699 6.39 23.00 20.93
N PRO A 700 7.50 23.20 20.16
CA PRO A 700 8.83 22.81 20.60
C PRO A 700 9.34 23.64 21.76
N ALA A 701 10.16 23.04 22.62
CA ALA A 701 10.85 23.78 23.68
C ALA A 701 12.00 24.65 23.10
N GLY A 702 12.15 25.87 23.61
CA GLY A 702 13.19 26.81 23.18
C GLY A 702 13.01 27.24 21.71
N LEU A 703 11.78 27.40 21.25
CA LEU A 703 11.46 27.79 19.88
C LEU A 703 11.99 29.20 19.56
N ARG A 704 12.76 29.29 18.49
CA ARG A 704 13.25 30.54 17.90
C ARG A 704 12.82 30.59 16.43
N LEU A 705 12.18 31.68 16.04
CA LEU A 705 11.78 31.94 14.66
C LEU A 705 12.49 33.17 14.14
N TRP A 706 12.99 33.12 12.93
CA TRP A 706 13.52 34.27 12.21
C TRP A 706 12.73 34.48 10.92
N ALA A 707 12.32 35.70 10.62
CA ALA A 707 11.62 36.06 9.39
C ALA A 707 12.10 37.45 8.90
N PRO A 708 12.09 37.71 7.56
CA PRO A 708 12.50 39.01 7.00
C PRO A 708 11.48 40.12 7.36
N PRO A 709 11.88 41.39 7.43
CA PRO A 709 10.98 42.56 7.59
C PRO A 709 10.43 43.03 6.22
N PRO A 710 9.25 43.64 6.16
CA PRO A 710 8.19 43.64 7.16
C PRO A 710 7.38 42.32 7.09
N THR A 711 7.23 41.66 8.21
CA THR A 711 6.54 40.36 8.24
C THR A 711 5.49 40.35 9.34
N ARG A 712 4.27 39.94 8.99
CA ARG A 712 3.27 39.50 9.92
C ARG A 712 3.53 38.02 10.23
N LEU A 713 3.73 37.69 11.50
CA LEU A 713 4.00 36.32 11.94
C LEU A 713 2.82 35.78 12.73
N LEU A 714 2.32 34.61 12.27
CA LEU A 714 1.33 33.81 12.97
C LEU A 714 2.00 32.52 13.46
N LEU A 715 1.81 32.20 14.73
CA LEU A 715 2.24 30.94 15.32
C LEU A 715 1.01 30.21 15.85
N ASN A 716 0.74 29.00 15.35
CA ASN A 716 -0.46 28.23 15.65
C ASN A 716 -1.75 29.08 15.54
N ARG A 717 -1.82 29.91 14.48
CA ARG A 717 -2.91 30.86 14.16
C ARG A 717 -2.98 32.10 15.06
N GLU A 718 -2.17 32.20 16.12
CA GLU A 718 -2.05 33.41 16.95
C GLU A 718 -1.13 34.42 16.30
N ASP A 719 -1.55 35.70 16.22
CA ASP A 719 -0.71 36.78 15.72
C ASP A 719 0.33 37.21 16.79
N VAL A 720 1.56 36.81 16.56
CA VAL A 720 2.70 37.11 17.45
C VAL A 720 3.62 38.21 16.91
N THR A 721 3.18 38.93 15.90
CA THR A 721 3.96 40.01 15.24
C THR A 721 4.49 41.03 16.22
N ALA A 722 3.68 41.44 17.18
CA ALA A 722 4.07 42.41 18.20
C ALA A 722 5.17 41.90 19.16
N ARG A 723 5.41 40.61 19.23
CA ARG A 723 6.45 39.95 20.06
C ARG A 723 7.80 39.86 19.35
N LEU A 724 7.85 40.17 18.04
CA LEU A 724 9.06 40.12 17.25
C LEU A 724 10.04 41.21 17.67
N ARG A 725 11.31 40.86 17.84
CA ARG A 725 12.43 41.80 18.14
C ARG A 725 13.37 41.89 16.95
N PRO A 726 14.07 43.01 16.75
CA PRO A 726 15.12 43.11 15.74
C PRO A 726 16.21 42.05 15.98
N ALA A 727 16.70 41.42 14.89
CA ALA A 727 17.82 40.51 14.91
C ALA A 727 19.09 41.16 14.39
N GLU A 728 20.25 40.70 14.84
CA GLU A 728 21.58 41.27 14.44
C GLU A 728 21.83 41.13 12.93
N ALA A 729 21.19 40.21 12.24
CA ALA A 729 21.31 39.98 10.79
C ALA A 729 20.28 40.72 9.93
N GLY A 730 19.59 41.74 10.45
CA GLY A 730 18.64 42.57 9.68
C GLY A 730 17.23 42.01 9.54
N GLY A 731 16.88 40.90 10.22
CA GLY A 731 15.54 40.29 10.30
C GLY A 731 14.83 40.60 11.63
N ARG A 732 13.76 39.84 11.90
CA ARG A 732 13.05 39.87 13.18
C ARG A 732 13.01 38.45 13.79
N THR A 733 13.16 38.35 15.10
CA THR A 733 13.14 37.07 15.82
C THR A 733 12.02 37.03 16.87
N LEU A 734 11.44 35.84 17.02
CA LEU A 734 10.60 35.47 18.14
C LEU A 734 11.35 34.43 18.97
N ARG A 735 11.32 34.55 20.29
CA ARG A 735 11.79 33.52 21.25
C ARG A 735 10.64 33.17 22.19
N LEU A 736 10.37 31.86 22.34
CA LEU A 736 9.36 31.30 23.23
C LEU A 736 10.01 30.42 24.28
#